data_ae216c7a352186b59e4a8a342309bfa6
#
_entry.id   ae216c7a352186b59e4a8a342309bfa6
#
_cell.length_a   1.000
_cell.length_b   1.000
_cell.length_c   1.000
_cell.angle_alpha   90.00
_cell.angle_beta   90.00
_cell.angle_gamma   90.00
#
_symmetry.space_group_name_H-M   'P 1'
#
loop_
_entity.id
_entity.type
_entity.pdbx_description
1 polymer ?
#
loop_
_entity_poly.entity_id
_entity_poly.type
_entity_poly.pdbx_seq_one_letter_code
_entity_poly.pdbx_strand_id
1 'polypeptide(L)'
;MYSYEWDSSTGGYVLTPTPLAFSKEPRPVYYKELDILGFDKHWKYDKNDCFPYMWAEANNYFYRGRLVAKVKGGSCYTAPEIVLIEDPEPNGFPLRFVDIPAMIEKNRNIIEQLAQDTIKKIYNTFVEYQKKVDVFYVAFSGGKDSVVTLDLVQRALPHNSFKVLFGDTGMEFPDTYDVVDSIRDLCSEEKIDFLISKSEISPIDSWHIFGPPAQTMRWCCSVHKTAPQIIKLRDYTNNPHFRGMAFTGIRGDESASRSEYDDVSLGEKVRGQYSCHPILEWNSAELFDYIYSRNLVINKAYKKGNSRAGCLVCPMATYKNMFFKEVCYSNPSERAYTTTDFNEIILETSSKNLATEKQVREFMEIAGWKARRSGRELSIARSLCSDSFEKGIFRIKATQKATSWREWIKTLGQVIYHSNSEVEIVFNGKKYVGEIDDKEAEVEFIFNIGTNTKTDIDFMSAFKIVMRKTAYCILCKVCESNCPHGYITMKSGKVKIDDRCVKCRKCHDIFYGCLLANSMRLPKGESKMGSINRYGNMGVEFDWLTQYFNAVKSGFDFWISSHSLGTNKVKYLKSFLQDSGVATKKRNEKEPFLTRFGEIIADIGIDEPLAWGLIACNWSYSSQFGWWVRNIEFNNSYSPEAIFAMLDDTISETVREHVVSAFKNIFISIKPLANEIGLGICDYEEKSTGRKLNSIIRFPWANPDERVILYSLYLFSEKCGNYKQFTLTRLLDTSIESDGISPTQIFGLNRDTMEKILNGLTFNYPDLIEARFTLGLDNITLKSDKSAEEILNELF
;
A
#
# COMPACT_ATOMS: atom_id res chain seq x y z
N MET A 1 9.05 -22.48 -15.96
CA MET A 1 9.75 -22.72 -14.67
C MET A 1 9.99 -24.19 -14.48
N TYR A 2 11.24 -24.58 -14.21
CA TYR A 2 11.65 -25.92 -13.85
C TYR A 2 11.74 -26.06 -12.34
N SER A 3 11.45 -27.25 -11.80
CA SER A 3 11.71 -27.53 -10.40
C SER A 3 13.21 -27.75 -10.18
N TYR A 4 13.62 -27.68 -8.92
CA TYR A 4 15.00 -27.98 -8.54
C TYR A 4 15.03 -28.93 -7.35
N GLU A 5 16.05 -29.75 -7.30
CA GLU A 5 16.33 -30.64 -6.19
C GLU A 5 17.71 -30.35 -5.65
N TRP A 6 17.85 -30.39 -4.33
CA TRP A 6 19.14 -30.16 -3.68
C TRP A 6 20.15 -31.26 -4.03
N ASP A 7 21.36 -30.85 -4.37
CA ASP A 7 22.45 -31.77 -4.69
C ASP A 7 23.55 -31.73 -3.62
N SER A 8 23.61 -32.77 -2.80
CA SER A 8 24.61 -32.88 -1.75
C SER A 8 26.06 -32.99 -2.28
N SER A 9 26.23 -33.47 -3.49
CA SER A 9 27.57 -33.67 -4.07
C SER A 9 28.23 -32.33 -4.42
N THR A 10 27.52 -31.42 -5.04
CA THR A 10 28.02 -30.07 -5.36
C THR A 10 27.74 -29.06 -4.24
N GLY A 11 26.75 -29.30 -3.38
CA GLY A 11 26.24 -28.34 -2.41
C GLY A 11 25.29 -27.31 -3.04
N GLY A 12 24.97 -27.47 -4.31
CA GLY A 12 24.02 -26.69 -5.08
C GLY A 12 22.68 -27.42 -5.28
N TYR A 13 22.14 -27.34 -6.47
CA TYR A 13 20.91 -28.01 -6.91
C TYR A 13 21.02 -28.51 -8.34
N VAL A 14 20.14 -29.41 -8.70
CA VAL A 14 19.93 -29.88 -10.07
C VAL A 14 18.53 -29.47 -10.50
N LEU A 15 18.44 -28.83 -11.66
CA LEU A 15 17.17 -28.51 -12.29
C LEU A 15 16.56 -29.78 -12.88
N THR A 16 15.25 -29.92 -12.72
CA THR A 16 14.53 -31.07 -13.25
C THR A 16 13.47 -30.61 -14.27
N PRO A 17 13.15 -31.40 -15.29
CA PRO A 17 12.18 -31.01 -16.32
C PRO A 17 10.73 -30.98 -15.83
N THR A 18 10.51 -31.23 -14.54
CA THR A 18 9.18 -31.17 -13.94
C THR A 18 8.77 -29.71 -13.73
N PRO A 19 7.62 -29.26 -14.23
CA PRO A 19 7.17 -27.90 -14.00
C PRO A 19 6.92 -27.63 -12.52
N LEU A 20 7.36 -26.46 -12.03
CA LEU A 20 7.08 -25.98 -10.69
C LEU A 20 6.05 -24.86 -10.75
N ALA A 21 4.95 -24.99 -10.02
CA ALA A 21 3.92 -23.95 -9.97
C ALA A 21 4.42 -22.70 -9.22
N PHE A 22 5.20 -22.89 -8.14
CA PHE A 22 5.78 -21.80 -7.34
C PHE A 22 7.18 -22.20 -6.84
N SER A 23 8.15 -21.31 -7.05
CA SER A 23 9.48 -21.47 -6.52
C SER A 23 9.57 -20.90 -5.08
N LYS A 24 10.42 -21.53 -4.26
CA LYS A 24 10.79 -21.00 -2.95
C LYS A 24 11.88 -19.92 -3.03
N GLU A 25 12.22 -19.46 -4.22
CA GLU A 25 13.20 -18.39 -4.48
C GLU A 25 14.54 -18.63 -3.82
N PRO A 26 15.25 -19.75 -4.13
CA PRO A 26 16.55 -20.04 -3.56
C PRO A 26 17.55 -18.94 -3.95
N ARG A 27 18.36 -18.52 -3.00
CA ARG A 27 19.42 -17.55 -3.22
C ARG A 27 20.75 -18.01 -2.61
N PRO A 28 21.87 -17.65 -3.22
CA PRO A 28 23.17 -18.00 -2.70
C PRO A 28 23.49 -17.23 -1.42
N VAL A 29 24.19 -17.90 -0.48
CA VAL A 29 24.63 -17.33 0.80
C VAL A 29 26.14 -17.31 0.84
N TYR A 30 26.71 -16.11 1.00
CA TYR A 30 28.12 -15.85 1.08
C TYR A 30 28.57 -15.56 2.51
N TYR A 31 29.87 -15.60 2.77
CA TYR A 31 30.42 -15.42 4.12
C TYR A 31 29.97 -14.12 4.80
N LYS A 32 29.82 -13.02 4.03
CA LYS A 32 29.39 -11.72 4.60
C LYS A 32 28.01 -11.77 5.22
N GLU A 33 27.08 -12.46 4.60
CA GLU A 33 25.75 -12.68 5.19
C GLU A 33 25.86 -13.52 6.47
N LEU A 34 26.69 -14.56 6.45
CA LEU A 34 26.91 -15.41 7.62
C LEU A 34 27.52 -14.61 8.78
N ASP A 35 28.51 -13.75 8.50
CA ASP A 35 29.11 -12.86 9.50
C ASP A 35 28.09 -11.86 10.08
N ILE A 36 27.32 -11.19 9.24
CA ILE A 36 26.34 -10.19 9.66
C ILE A 36 25.26 -10.82 10.56
N LEU A 37 24.87 -12.04 10.28
CA LEU A 37 23.88 -12.77 11.09
C LEU A 37 24.49 -13.39 12.35
N GLY A 38 25.82 -13.54 12.45
CA GLY A 38 26.51 -14.11 13.59
C GLY A 38 26.73 -15.62 13.52
N PHE A 39 26.67 -16.24 12.34
CA PHE A 39 26.99 -17.67 12.15
C PHE A 39 28.47 -18.00 12.39
N ASP A 40 29.37 -17.01 12.31
CA ASP A 40 30.78 -17.13 12.64
C ASP A 40 31.03 -17.57 14.09
N LYS A 41 30.07 -17.36 14.98
CA LYS A 41 30.10 -17.84 16.37
C LYS A 41 29.85 -19.34 16.48
N HIS A 42 29.27 -19.94 15.46
CA HIS A 42 28.82 -21.34 15.46
C HIS A 42 29.62 -22.19 14.47
N TRP A 43 29.97 -21.66 13.30
CA TRP A 43 30.57 -22.40 12.22
C TRP A 43 31.88 -21.73 11.75
N LYS A 44 32.82 -22.55 11.26
CA LYS A 44 34.07 -22.09 10.66
C LYS A 44 33.93 -22.01 9.15
N TYR A 45 34.42 -20.96 8.54
CA TYR A 45 34.47 -20.78 7.08
C TYR A 45 35.50 -19.71 6.73
N ASP A 46 36.04 -19.77 5.51
CA ASP A 46 36.96 -18.78 5.01
C ASP A 46 36.21 -17.49 4.63
N LYS A 47 36.84 -16.35 4.90
CA LYS A 47 36.26 -15.04 4.56
C LYS A 47 36.56 -14.67 3.11
N ASN A 48 36.00 -15.46 2.20
CA ASN A 48 36.15 -15.32 0.76
C ASN A 48 34.79 -15.32 0.06
N ASP A 49 34.56 -14.40 -0.88
CA ASP A 49 33.30 -14.20 -1.59
C ASP A 49 33.28 -14.72 -3.05
N CYS A 50 34.28 -15.55 -3.42
CA CYS A 50 34.34 -16.14 -4.77
C CYS A 50 33.11 -17.00 -5.06
N PHE A 51 32.75 -17.87 -4.11
CA PHE A 51 31.61 -18.78 -4.23
C PHE A 51 30.71 -18.74 -2.98
N PRO A 52 29.43 -19.07 -3.08
CA PRO A 52 28.55 -19.21 -1.92
C PRO A 52 28.93 -20.47 -1.12
N TYR A 53 28.60 -20.47 0.17
CA TYR A 53 28.74 -21.63 1.06
C TYR A 53 27.48 -22.49 1.09
N MET A 54 26.34 -21.89 0.92
CA MET A 54 25.04 -22.55 1.01
C MET A 54 23.97 -21.77 0.27
N TRP A 55 22.75 -22.26 0.35
CA TRP A 55 21.56 -21.62 -0.22
C TRP A 55 20.56 -21.25 0.86
N ALA A 56 19.77 -20.22 0.64
CA ALA A 56 18.67 -19.86 1.52
C ALA A 56 17.35 -19.79 0.74
N GLU A 57 16.30 -20.42 1.28
CA GLU A 57 14.92 -20.23 0.89
C GLU A 57 14.23 -19.41 1.98
N ALA A 58 13.92 -18.15 1.70
CA ALA A 58 13.43 -17.19 2.68
C ALA A 58 14.37 -17.11 3.92
N ASN A 59 13.92 -17.65 5.05
CA ASN A 59 14.65 -17.67 6.31
C ASN A 59 15.30 -19.04 6.65
N ASN A 60 15.19 -20.02 5.74
CA ASN A 60 15.76 -21.35 5.91
C ASN A 60 17.09 -21.45 5.18
N TYR A 61 18.13 -21.97 5.85
CA TYR A 61 19.49 -22.10 5.34
C TYR A 61 19.80 -23.57 5.06
N PHE A 62 20.12 -23.87 3.81
CA PHE A 62 20.37 -25.21 3.30
C PHE A 62 21.86 -25.38 2.96
N TYR A 63 22.53 -26.27 3.67
CA TYR A 63 23.91 -26.66 3.39
C TYR A 63 23.94 -28.06 2.80
N ARG A 64 24.46 -28.19 1.58
CA ARG A 64 24.53 -29.46 0.83
C ARG A 64 23.21 -30.24 0.86
N GLY A 65 22.10 -29.52 0.65
CA GLY A 65 20.75 -30.07 0.59
C GLY A 65 20.07 -30.31 1.95
N ARG A 66 20.77 -30.13 3.07
CA ARG A 66 20.21 -30.29 4.41
C ARG A 66 19.82 -28.93 5.01
N LEU A 67 18.71 -28.86 5.68
CA LEU A 67 18.31 -27.68 6.43
C LEU A 67 19.11 -27.58 7.74
N VAL A 68 20.10 -26.68 7.77
CA VAL A 68 21.04 -26.57 8.91
C VAL A 68 20.66 -25.48 9.91
N ALA A 69 19.97 -24.44 9.46
CA ALA A 69 19.54 -23.34 10.34
C ALA A 69 18.30 -22.62 9.81
N LYS A 70 17.64 -21.90 10.72
CA LYS A 70 16.61 -20.91 10.42
C LYS A 70 16.90 -19.61 11.14
N VAL A 71 16.44 -18.49 10.58
CA VAL A 71 16.47 -17.20 11.29
C VAL A 71 15.07 -16.73 11.57
N LYS A 72 14.83 -16.15 12.76
CA LYS A 72 13.50 -15.71 13.22
C LYS A 72 13.57 -14.33 13.84
N GLY A 73 12.47 -13.58 13.76
CA GLY A 73 12.37 -12.26 14.37
C GLY A 73 13.31 -11.24 13.73
N GLY A 74 13.84 -10.35 14.55
CA GLY A 74 14.64 -9.21 14.12
C GLY A 74 13.81 -7.99 13.78
N SER A 75 14.46 -6.84 13.69
CA SER A 75 13.87 -5.56 13.29
C SER A 75 14.75 -4.90 12.22
N CYS A 76 14.50 -3.63 11.92
CA CYS A 76 15.37 -2.87 11.01
C CYS A 76 16.79 -2.67 11.55
N TYR A 77 16.98 -2.75 12.87
CA TYR A 77 18.26 -2.48 13.56
C TYR A 77 18.75 -3.67 14.40
N THR A 78 17.92 -4.68 14.60
CA THR A 78 18.25 -5.84 15.42
C THR A 78 18.34 -7.08 14.56
N ALA A 79 19.48 -7.82 14.69
CA ALA A 79 19.68 -9.07 13.97
C ALA A 79 18.57 -10.09 14.31
N PRO A 80 18.11 -10.88 13.34
CA PRO A 80 17.24 -12.02 13.65
C PRO A 80 17.99 -13.05 14.47
N GLU A 81 17.24 -13.81 15.30
CA GLU A 81 17.75 -14.93 16.07
C GLU A 81 18.08 -16.12 15.17
N ILE A 82 19.24 -16.74 15.38
CA ILE A 82 19.63 -17.96 14.70
C ILE A 82 19.09 -19.18 15.49
N VAL A 83 18.35 -20.03 14.80
CA VAL A 83 17.92 -21.33 15.30
C VAL A 83 18.71 -22.41 14.55
N LEU A 84 19.72 -22.98 15.19
CA LEU A 84 20.50 -24.10 14.64
C LEU A 84 19.63 -25.36 14.66
N ILE A 85 19.68 -26.15 13.58
CA ILE A 85 18.91 -27.39 13.42
C ILE A 85 19.85 -28.58 13.47
N GLU A 86 20.94 -28.53 12.70
CA GLU A 86 21.97 -29.52 12.70
C GLU A 86 23.34 -28.92 12.33
N ASP A 87 24.41 -29.58 12.72
CA ASP A 87 25.75 -29.16 12.32
C ASP A 87 26.00 -29.44 10.84
N PRO A 88 26.43 -28.42 10.07
CA PRO A 88 26.66 -28.57 8.63
C PRO A 88 27.82 -29.51 8.31
N GLU A 89 28.92 -29.46 9.09
CA GLU A 89 30.08 -30.31 8.92
C GLU A 89 30.39 -31.10 10.21
N PRO A 90 30.77 -32.36 10.10
CA PRO A 90 31.09 -33.18 11.27
C PRO A 90 32.34 -32.62 11.98
N ASN A 91 32.39 -32.79 13.30
CA ASN A 91 33.54 -32.42 14.14
C ASN A 91 33.96 -30.95 14.04
N GLY A 92 33.07 -30.04 13.63
CA GLY A 92 33.34 -28.61 13.51
C GLY A 92 34.38 -28.26 12.42
N PHE A 93 34.46 -29.07 11.37
CA PHE A 93 35.24 -28.73 10.19
C PHE A 93 34.72 -27.46 9.52
N PRO A 94 35.56 -26.72 8.78
CA PRO A 94 35.12 -25.55 8.04
C PRO A 94 34.07 -25.88 6.96
N LEU A 95 33.12 -24.96 6.73
CA LEU A 95 32.21 -25.07 5.61
C LEU A 95 32.96 -25.10 4.28
N ARG A 96 32.49 -25.90 3.36
CA ARG A 96 33.01 -25.97 1.99
C ARG A 96 32.13 -25.11 1.06
N PHE A 97 32.75 -24.50 0.07
CA PHE A 97 32.02 -23.82 -0.99
C PHE A 97 31.06 -24.75 -1.77
N VAL A 98 30.04 -24.17 -2.30
CA VAL A 98 29.27 -24.79 -3.38
C VAL A 98 30.17 -24.96 -4.58
N ASP A 99 30.24 -26.14 -5.17
CA ASP A 99 30.94 -26.41 -6.43
C ASP A 99 30.10 -25.89 -7.61
N ILE A 100 30.20 -24.57 -7.84
CA ILE A 100 29.47 -23.90 -8.90
C ILE A 100 29.79 -24.49 -10.28
N PRO A 101 31.06 -24.74 -10.67
CA PRO A 101 31.33 -25.35 -11.96
C PRO A 101 30.64 -26.71 -12.19
N ALA A 102 30.68 -27.58 -11.18
CA ALA A 102 30.00 -28.88 -11.26
C ALA A 102 28.47 -28.75 -11.28
N MET A 103 27.89 -27.79 -10.55
CA MET A 103 26.45 -27.47 -10.57
C MET A 103 26.02 -27.01 -11.98
N ILE A 104 26.74 -26.07 -12.57
CA ILE A 104 26.47 -25.57 -13.93
C ILE A 104 26.51 -26.72 -14.97
N GLU A 105 27.51 -27.58 -14.85
CA GLU A 105 27.64 -28.70 -15.79
C GLU A 105 26.42 -29.64 -15.74
N LYS A 106 25.90 -29.91 -14.54
CA LYS A 106 24.71 -30.75 -14.36
C LYS A 106 23.43 -30.11 -14.96
N ASN A 107 23.34 -28.78 -14.94
CA ASN A 107 22.17 -28.01 -15.37
C ASN A 107 22.27 -27.50 -16.82
N ARG A 108 23.43 -27.65 -17.46
CA ARG A 108 23.77 -27.04 -18.76
C ARG A 108 22.66 -27.15 -19.79
N ASN A 109 22.14 -28.36 -20.02
CA ASN A 109 21.16 -28.60 -21.07
C ASN A 109 19.85 -27.86 -20.83
N ILE A 110 19.37 -27.81 -19.58
CA ILE A 110 18.11 -27.15 -19.22
C ILE A 110 18.28 -25.62 -19.35
N ILE A 111 19.36 -25.07 -18.85
CA ILE A 111 19.65 -23.63 -18.89
C ILE A 111 19.87 -23.16 -20.34
N GLU A 112 20.56 -23.91 -21.16
CA GLU A 112 20.74 -23.55 -22.57
C GLU A 112 19.41 -23.58 -23.33
N GLN A 113 18.57 -24.59 -23.11
CA GLN A 113 17.24 -24.66 -23.70
C GLN A 113 16.39 -23.47 -23.29
N LEU A 114 16.35 -23.16 -22.00
CA LEU A 114 15.59 -22.04 -21.45
C LEU A 114 16.07 -20.70 -22.03
N ALA A 115 17.38 -20.53 -22.16
CA ALA A 115 17.99 -19.33 -22.76
C ALA A 115 17.60 -19.20 -24.24
N GLN A 116 17.66 -20.28 -25.01
CA GLN A 116 17.29 -20.26 -26.43
C GLN A 116 15.81 -19.95 -26.66
N ASP A 117 14.93 -20.52 -25.86
CA ASP A 117 13.50 -20.21 -25.91
C ASP A 117 13.22 -18.73 -25.59
N THR A 118 13.92 -18.20 -24.61
CA THR A 118 13.81 -16.78 -24.23
C THR A 118 14.38 -15.85 -25.30
N ILE A 119 15.52 -16.17 -25.90
CA ILE A 119 16.11 -15.43 -27.03
C ILE A 119 15.14 -15.41 -28.23
N LYS A 120 14.53 -16.56 -28.56
CA LYS A 120 13.52 -16.64 -29.61
C LYS A 120 12.31 -15.75 -29.30
N LYS A 121 11.83 -15.73 -28.07
CA LYS A 121 10.73 -14.87 -27.59
C LYS A 121 11.08 -13.39 -27.76
N ILE A 122 12.26 -12.96 -27.35
CA ILE A 122 12.76 -11.58 -27.52
C ILE A 122 12.81 -11.21 -29.00
N TYR A 123 13.39 -12.06 -29.84
CA TYR A 123 13.49 -11.82 -31.28
C TYR A 123 12.13 -11.72 -31.97
N ASN A 124 11.21 -12.61 -31.66
CA ASN A 124 9.85 -12.57 -32.20
C ASN A 124 9.12 -11.28 -31.79
N THR A 125 9.23 -10.87 -30.52
CA THR A 125 8.68 -9.59 -30.03
C THR A 125 9.29 -8.41 -30.79
N PHE A 126 10.59 -8.41 -31.00
CA PHE A 126 11.26 -7.35 -31.78
C PHE A 126 10.71 -7.29 -33.22
N VAL A 127 10.62 -8.41 -33.91
CA VAL A 127 10.11 -8.45 -35.29
C VAL A 127 8.67 -7.98 -35.37
N GLU A 128 7.83 -8.37 -34.43
CA GLU A 128 6.41 -7.98 -34.40
C GLU A 128 6.23 -6.48 -34.15
N TYR A 129 7.04 -5.90 -33.27
CA TYR A 129 6.85 -4.52 -32.80
C TYR A 129 7.75 -3.49 -33.50
N GLN A 130 8.74 -3.85 -34.30
CA GLN A 130 9.68 -2.92 -34.92
C GLN A 130 9.04 -1.81 -35.77
N LYS A 131 7.81 -2.03 -36.27
CA LYS A 131 7.03 -1.01 -37.00
C LYS A 131 6.00 -0.30 -36.13
N LYS A 132 5.84 -0.73 -34.88
CA LYS A 132 4.82 -0.19 -33.93
C LYS A 132 5.43 0.74 -32.90
N VAL A 133 6.75 0.70 -32.71
CA VAL A 133 7.47 1.45 -31.68
C VAL A 133 8.63 2.24 -32.27
N ASP A 134 8.96 3.35 -31.62
CA ASP A 134 10.05 4.25 -32.02
C ASP A 134 11.40 3.79 -31.45
N VAL A 135 11.39 3.08 -30.31
CA VAL A 135 12.58 2.66 -29.60
C VAL A 135 12.36 1.37 -28.81
N PHE A 136 13.33 0.47 -28.86
CA PHE A 136 13.46 -0.67 -27.98
C PHE A 136 14.52 -0.37 -26.92
N TYR A 137 14.27 -0.76 -25.67
CA TYR A 137 15.24 -0.57 -24.62
C TYR A 137 15.14 -1.62 -23.51
N VAL A 138 16.26 -1.92 -22.90
CA VAL A 138 16.33 -2.73 -21.69
C VAL A 138 16.19 -1.80 -20.48
N ALA A 139 15.18 -2.02 -19.65
CA ALA A 139 15.00 -1.30 -18.39
C ALA A 139 15.98 -1.84 -17.35
N PHE A 140 17.16 -1.27 -17.30
CA PHE A 140 18.27 -1.73 -16.47
C PHE A 140 18.21 -1.13 -15.06
N SER A 141 18.46 -1.96 -14.03
CA SER A 141 18.42 -1.53 -12.63
C SER A 141 19.66 -1.91 -11.82
N GLY A 142 20.64 -2.58 -12.42
CA GLY A 142 21.81 -3.11 -11.73
C GLY A 142 21.53 -4.31 -10.83
N GLY A 143 20.29 -4.82 -10.82
CA GLY A 143 19.91 -6.05 -10.13
C GLY A 143 20.05 -7.28 -11.03
N LYS A 144 20.13 -8.47 -10.42
CA LYS A 144 20.34 -9.77 -11.07
C LYS A 144 19.40 -10.00 -12.28
N ASP A 145 18.11 -9.67 -12.10
CA ASP A 145 17.11 -9.91 -13.13
C ASP A 145 17.33 -9.02 -14.37
N SER A 146 17.73 -7.76 -14.17
CA SER A 146 18.02 -6.84 -15.27
C SER A 146 19.35 -7.17 -15.98
N VAL A 147 20.34 -7.73 -15.27
CA VAL A 147 21.60 -8.19 -15.85
C VAL A 147 21.34 -9.37 -16.78
N VAL A 148 20.58 -10.36 -16.33
CA VAL A 148 20.17 -11.52 -17.16
C VAL A 148 19.35 -11.07 -18.37
N THR A 149 18.38 -10.17 -18.17
CA THR A 149 17.57 -9.66 -19.28
C THR A 149 18.44 -8.96 -20.32
N LEU A 150 19.42 -8.18 -19.91
CA LEU A 150 20.34 -7.50 -20.82
C LEU A 150 21.20 -8.51 -21.60
N ASP A 151 21.76 -9.53 -20.95
CA ASP A 151 22.55 -10.56 -21.63
C ASP A 151 21.71 -11.32 -22.68
N LEU A 152 20.46 -11.66 -22.36
CA LEU A 152 19.55 -12.34 -23.28
C LEU A 152 19.16 -11.43 -24.46
N VAL A 153 18.91 -10.14 -24.23
CA VAL A 153 18.53 -9.18 -25.28
C VAL A 153 19.71 -8.94 -26.23
N GLN A 154 20.94 -8.74 -25.73
CA GLN A 154 22.11 -8.54 -26.58
C GLN A 154 22.47 -9.80 -27.41
N ARG A 155 22.13 -10.98 -26.92
CA ARG A 155 22.27 -12.25 -27.69
C ARG A 155 21.17 -12.42 -28.75
N ALA A 156 20.00 -11.82 -28.52
CA ALA A 156 18.83 -11.95 -29.40
C ALA A 156 18.80 -10.92 -30.51
N LEU A 157 19.31 -9.71 -30.27
CA LEU A 157 19.10 -8.53 -31.14
C LEU A 157 20.41 -7.90 -31.58
N PRO A 158 20.44 -7.28 -32.78
CA PRO A 158 21.58 -6.42 -33.16
C PRO A 158 21.76 -5.30 -32.16
N HIS A 159 23.01 -5.02 -31.79
CA HIS A 159 23.36 -4.10 -30.69
C HIS A 159 22.91 -2.66 -30.95
N ASN A 160 22.80 -2.22 -32.19
CA ASN A 160 22.29 -0.91 -32.56
C ASN A 160 20.75 -0.79 -32.54
N SER A 161 20.02 -1.91 -32.42
CA SER A 161 18.56 -1.95 -32.50
C SER A 161 17.85 -1.71 -31.17
N PHE A 162 18.58 -1.69 -30.08
CA PHE A 162 18.03 -1.41 -28.74
C PHE A 162 18.97 -0.50 -27.94
N LYS A 163 18.49 -0.01 -26.82
CA LYS A 163 19.26 0.84 -25.88
C LYS A 163 19.20 0.23 -24.48
N VAL A 164 20.15 0.59 -23.63
CA VAL A 164 20.09 0.28 -22.19
C VAL A 164 19.70 1.56 -21.46
N LEU A 165 18.63 1.52 -20.68
CA LEU A 165 18.15 2.67 -19.91
C LEU A 165 18.25 2.40 -18.41
N PHE A 166 19.17 3.10 -17.75
CA PHE A 166 19.30 3.12 -16.30
C PHE A 166 18.54 4.31 -15.72
N GLY A 167 17.62 4.04 -14.79
CA GLY A 167 16.94 5.08 -14.02
C GLY A 167 17.67 5.31 -12.70
N ASP A 168 18.58 6.29 -12.69
CA ASP A 168 19.28 6.71 -11.48
C ASP A 168 18.32 7.45 -10.54
N THR A 169 17.90 6.77 -9.48
CA THR A 169 17.04 7.38 -8.47
C THR A 169 17.83 8.26 -7.50
N GLY A 170 19.15 8.16 -7.50
CA GLY A 170 20.04 8.75 -6.50
C GLY A 170 19.99 8.06 -5.12
N MET A 171 19.18 6.99 -5.01
CA MET A 171 19.00 6.22 -3.78
C MET A 171 19.44 4.75 -3.94
N GLU A 172 20.24 4.46 -4.96
CA GLU A 172 20.71 3.09 -5.21
C GLU A 172 21.82 2.71 -4.20
N PHE A 173 22.06 1.40 -4.05
CA PHE A 173 23.22 0.94 -3.31
C PHE A 173 24.53 1.39 -3.97
N PRO A 174 25.61 1.66 -3.20
CA PRO A 174 26.94 1.87 -3.78
C PRO A 174 27.34 0.72 -4.73
N ASP A 175 27.09 -0.54 -4.33
CA ASP A 175 27.37 -1.73 -5.16
C ASP A 175 26.56 -1.74 -6.48
N THR A 176 25.41 -1.08 -6.55
CA THR A 176 24.65 -0.95 -7.79
C THR A 176 25.33 -0.04 -8.79
N TYR A 177 25.93 1.05 -8.32
CA TYR A 177 26.70 1.93 -9.19
C TYR A 177 27.94 1.24 -9.77
N ASP A 178 28.59 0.33 -9.01
CA ASP A 178 29.70 -0.50 -9.52
C ASP A 178 29.24 -1.39 -10.68
N VAL A 179 28.06 -2.01 -10.56
CA VAL A 179 27.47 -2.82 -11.64
C VAL A 179 27.12 -1.95 -12.83
N VAL A 180 26.52 -0.77 -12.60
CA VAL A 180 26.15 0.18 -13.66
C VAL A 180 27.36 0.62 -14.45
N ASP A 181 28.47 0.94 -13.78
CA ASP A 181 29.73 1.33 -14.44
C ASP A 181 30.27 0.18 -15.29
N SER A 182 30.38 -1.03 -14.72
CA SER A 182 30.85 -2.22 -15.47
C SER A 182 30.00 -2.51 -16.71
N ILE A 183 28.68 -2.37 -16.60
CA ILE A 183 27.77 -2.60 -17.74
C ILE A 183 27.84 -1.45 -18.75
N ARG A 184 28.03 -0.20 -18.30
CA ARG A 184 28.23 0.94 -19.20
C ARG A 184 29.50 0.77 -20.04
N ASP A 185 30.59 0.30 -19.42
CA ASP A 185 31.84 0.02 -20.11
C ASP A 185 31.65 -1.11 -21.15
N LEU A 186 31.00 -2.21 -20.76
CA LEU A 186 30.62 -3.29 -21.68
C LEU A 186 29.76 -2.77 -22.84
N CYS A 187 28.75 -1.96 -22.58
CA CYS A 187 27.91 -1.36 -23.63
C CYS A 187 28.72 -0.48 -24.58
N SER A 188 29.73 0.23 -24.07
CA SER A 188 30.63 1.05 -24.88
C SER A 188 31.47 0.18 -25.81
N GLU A 189 32.04 -0.92 -25.33
CA GLU A 189 32.79 -1.89 -26.11
C GLU A 189 31.92 -2.53 -27.20
N GLU A 190 30.71 -2.91 -26.85
CA GLU A 190 29.74 -3.59 -27.75
C GLU A 190 28.92 -2.62 -28.63
N LYS A 191 29.19 -1.31 -28.53
CA LYS A 191 28.50 -0.23 -29.26
C LYS A 191 26.98 -0.21 -29.03
N ILE A 192 26.57 -0.45 -27.80
CA ILE A 192 25.18 -0.33 -27.32
C ILE A 192 25.03 1.02 -26.65
N ASP A 193 24.03 1.81 -27.04
CA ASP A 193 23.77 3.08 -26.38
C ASP A 193 23.27 2.89 -24.96
N PHE A 194 24.02 3.43 -23.99
CA PHE A 194 23.67 3.41 -22.56
C PHE A 194 23.14 4.78 -22.14
N LEU A 195 21.86 4.83 -21.75
CA LEU A 195 21.16 6.04 -21.36
C LEU A 195 20.99 6.09 -19.85
N ILE A 196 21.29 7.24 -19.26
CA ILE A 196 21.03 7.50 -17.82
C ILE A 196 19.94 8.56 -17.72
N SER A 197 18.91 8.27 -16.93
CA SER A 197 17.86 9.21 -16.58
C SER A 197 17.88 9.50 -15.09
N LYS A 198 17.76 10.79 -14.72
CA LYS A 198 17.81 11.25 -13.34
C LYS A 198 16.81 12.38 -13.12
N SER A 199 16.22 12.45 -11.94
CA SER A 199 15.37 13.56 -11.52
C SER A 199 16.19 14.83 -11.32
N GLU A 200 15.59 15.99 -11.63
CA GLU A 200 16.19 17.30 -11.33
C GLU A 200 16.14 17.64 -9.84
N ILE A 201 15.22 17.00 -9.11
CA ILE A 201 15.10 17.16 -7.66
C ILE A 201 15.97 16.09 -7.00
N SER A 202 16.80 16.48 -6.04
CA SER A 202 17.62 15.53 -5.29
C SER A 202 16.75 14.61 -4.42
N PRO A 203 17.22 13.39 -4.11
CA PRO A 203 16.52 12.51 -3.16
C PRO A 203 16.27 13.18 -1.81
N ILE A 204 17.28 13.81 -1.24
CA ILE A 204 17.21 14.48 0.07
C ILE A 204 16.16 15.59 0.06
N ASP A 205 16.20 16.52 -0.91
CA ASP A 205 15.22 17.59 -1.02
C ASP A 205 13.80 17.05 -1.18
N SER A 206 13.64 16.02 -2.02
CA SER A 206 12.33 15.41 -2.24
C SER A 206 11.77 14.75 -0.96
N TRP A 207 12.61 14.12 -0.16
CA TRP A 207 12.18 13.51 1.11
C TRP A 207 11.77 14.58 2.13
N HIS A 208 12.48 15.68 2.23
CA HIS A 208 12.05 16.83 3.05
C HIS A 208 10.75 17.45 2.56
N ILE A 209 10.54 17.51 1.24
CA ILE A 209 9.34 18.14 0.66
C ILE A 209 8.12 17.22 0.78
N PHE A 210 8.24 15.93 0.46
CA PHE A 210 7.12 14.97 0.44
C PHE A 210 6.94 14.23 1.77
N GLY A 211 7.94 14.24 2.63
CA GLY A 211 8.08 13.27 3.70
C GLY A 211 8.45 11.87 3.17
N PRO A 212 8.85 10.93 4.04
CA PRO A 212 9.27 9.59 3.65
C PRO A 212 8.23 8.90 2.77
N PRO A 213 8.64 8.19 1.71
CA PRO A 213 7.71 7.40 0.91
C PRO A 213 7.18 6.23 1.74
N ALA A 214 5.91 5.86 1.54
CA ALA A 214 5.29 4.75 2.23
C ALA A 214 4.89 3.64 1.24
N GLN A 215 4.50 2.48 1.76
CA GLN A 215 4.06 1.36 0.93
C GLN A 215 2.87 1.74 0.03
N THR A 216 1.97 2.56 0.58
CA THR A 216 0.79 3.06 -0.13
C THR A 216 1.04 4.37 -0.87
N MET A 217 2.16 5.04 -0.63
CA MET A 217 2.48 6.37 -1.15
C MET A 217 3.90 6.39 -1.73
N ARG A 218 4.09 5.66 -2.82
CA ARG A 218 5.38 5.50 -3.51
C ARG A 218 5.67 6.64 -4.49
N TRP A 219 5.53 7.89 -4.03
CA TRP A 219 5.81 9.06 -4.84
C TRP A 219 7.23 9.04 -5.42
N CYS A 220 8.19 8.47 -4.69
CA CYS A 220 9.60 8.37 -5.10
C CYS A 220 9.78 7.61 -6.43
N CYS A 221 9.02 6.52 -6.65
CA CYS A 221 9.07 5.79 -7.92
C CYS A 221 8.64 6.66 -9.11
N SER A 222 7.61 7.50 -8.93
CA SER A 222 7.13 8.39 -9.99
C SER A 222 8.11 9.53 -10.26
N VAL A 223 8.66 10.16 -9.21
CA VAL A 223 9.53 11.33 -9.29
C VAL A 223 10.95 10.98 -9.74
N HIS A 224 11.52 9.91 -9.20
CA HIS A 224 12.94 9.58 -9.42
C HIS A 224 13.18 8.46 -10.44
N LYS A 225 12.16 7.71 -10.84
CA LYS A 225 12.32 6.60 -11.78
C LYS A 225 11.49 6.79 -13.05
N THR A 226 10.16 6.74 -12.94
CA THR A 226 9.30 6.68 -14.12
C THR A 226 9.32 7.99 -14.93
N ALA A 227 9.15 9.15 -14.28
CA ALA A 227 9.09 10.43 -15.01
C ALA A 227 10.41 10.76 -15.71
N PRO A 228 11.60 10.66 -15.07
CA PRO A 228 12.87 10.90 -15.73
C PRO A 228 13.12 9.97 -16.92
N GLN A 229 12.75 8.68 -16.81
CA GLN A 229 12.92 7.72 -17.90
C GLN A 229 12.11 8.10 -19.14
N ILE A 230 10.84 8.45 -18.96
CA ILE A 230 9.96 8.84 -20.06
C ILE A 230 10.44 10.14 -20.73
N ILE A 231 10.86 11.11 -19.93
CA ILE A 231 11.39 12.37 -20.47
C ILE A 231 12.68 12.11 -21.24
N LYS A 232 13.59 11.31 -20.69
CA LYS A 232 14.85 10.93 -21.36
C LYS A 232 14.61 10.26 -22.71
N LEU A 233 13.63 9.37 -22.80
CA LEU A 233 13.28 8.68 -24.05
C LEU A 233 12.60 9.64 -25.06
N ARG A 234 11.78 10.57 -24.60
CA ARG A 234 11.25 11.64 -25.47
C ARG A 234 12.35 12.50 -26.08
N ASP A 235 13.30 12.91 -25.25
CA ASP A 235 14.44 13.71 -25.69
C ASP A 235 15.31 12.89 -26.66
N TYR A 236 15.57 11.62 -26.36
CA TYR A 236 16.35 10.73 -27.22
C TYR A 236 15.72 10.50 -28.59
N THR A 237 14.43 10.26 -28.64
CA THR A 237 13.69 10.03 -29.90
C THR A 237 13.30 11.33 -30.61
N ASN A 238 13.50 12.46 -29.96
CA ASN A 238 12.97 13.77 -30.37
C ASN A 238 11.47 13.70 -30.73
N ASN A 239 10.72 12.84 -30.06
CA ASN A 239 9.30 12.61 -30.30
C ASN A 239 8.52 12.68 -28.99
N PRO A 240 7.73 13.74 -28.71
CA PRO A 240 6.93 13.83 -27.50
C PRO A 240 5.84 12.75 -27.40
N HIS A 241 5.48 12.13 -28.52
CA HIS A 241 4.46 11.09 -28.62
C HIS A 241 5.07 9.68 -28.79
N PHE A 242 6.37 9.51 -28.55
CA PHE A 242 7.04 8.25 -28.81
C PHE A 242 6.33 7.04 -28.17
N ARG A 243 6.47 5.92 -28.80
CA ARG A 243 6.12 4.61 -28.25
C ARG A 243 7.39 3.81 -28.07
N GLY A 244 7.61 3.31 -26.87
CA GLY A 244 8.75 2.45 -26.56
C GLY A 244 8.31 1.04 -26.25
N MET A 245 9.22 0.08 -26.49
CA MET A 245 9.15 -1.28 -26.00
C MET A 245 10.25 -1.47 -24.96
N ALA A 246 9.86 -1.69 -23.70
CA ALA A 246 10.77 -1.98 -22.61
C ALA A 246 10.95 -3.51 -22.46
N PHE A 247 12.16 -4.02 -22.57
CA PHE A 247 12.49 -5.35 -22.06
C PHE A 247 12.79 -5.25 -20.58
N THR A 248 12.02 -5.94 -19.73
CA THR A 248 12.09 -5.79 -18.27
C THR A 248 12.37 -7.13 -17.60
N GLY A 249 13.24 -7.11 -16.60
CA GLY A 249 13.56 -8.29 -15.78
C GLY A 249 12.49 -8.57 -14.73
N ILE A 250 11.24 -8.73 -15.14
CA ILE A 250 10.13 -9.09 -14.24
C ILE A 250 9.98 -10.59 -14.27
N ARG A 251 9.82 -11.19 -13.07
CA ARG A 251 9.50 -12.62 -12.90
C ARG A 251 8.18 -12.77 -12.17
N GLY A 252 7.37 -13.74 -12.60
CA GLY A 252 6.08 -14.06 -12.03
C GLY A 252 6.16 -14.44 -10.56
N ASP A 253 7.19 -15.21 -10.19
CA ASP A 253 7.43 -15.67 -8.81
C ASP A 253 7.71 -14.56 -7.78
N GLU A 254 8.01 -13.34 -8.23
CA GLU A 254 8.30 -12.25 -7.28
C GLU A 254 7.06 -11.70 -6.57
N SER A 255 5.87 -11.86 -7.14
CA SER A 255 4.59 -11.47 -6.50
C SER A 255 3.40 -11.95 -7.33
N ALA A 256 2.22 -12.12 -6.68
CA ALA A 256 0.96 -12.46 -7.30
C ALA A 256 0.58 -11.53 -8.47
N SER A 257 0.67 -10.22 -8.26
CA SER A 257 0.33 -9.28 -9.32
C SER A 257 1.26 -9.35 -10.54
N ARG A 258 2.46 -9.95 -10.39
CA ARG A 258 3.38 -10.18 -11.50
C ARG A 258 3.17 -11.50 -12.20
N SER A 259 2.64 -12.51 -11.50
CA SER A 259 2.28 -13.79 -12.12
C SER A 259 1.10 -13.67 -13.10
N GLU A 260 0.32 -12.58 -12.99
CA GLU A 260 -0.81 -12.26 -13.87
C GLU A 260 -0.39 -11.44 -15.11
N TYR A 261 0.89 -11.08 -15.24
CA TYR A 261 1.35 -10.30 -16.39
C TYR A 261 1.42 -11.19 -17.64
N ASP A 262 1.00 -10.60 -18.75
CA ASP A 262 1.25 -11.17 -20.06
C ASP A 262 2.72 -11.00 -20.47
N ASP A 263 3.20 -11.82 -21.38
CA ASP A 263 4.55 -11.71 -21.96
C ASP A 263 4.84 -10.33 -22.54
N VAL A 264 3.83 -9.72 -23.15
CA VAL A 264 3.85 -8.34 -23.64
C VAL A 264 2.61 -7.62 -23.20
N SER A 265 2.78 -6.50 -22.53
CA SER A 265 1.70 -5.67 -22.02
C SER A 265 1.78 -4.25 -22.57
N LEU A 266 0.63 -3.55 -22.59
CA LEU A 266 0.52 -2.14 -22.97
C LEU A 266 0.00 -1.30 -21.79
N GLY A 267 0.79 -0.34 -21.37
CA GLY A 267 0.34 0.68 -20.42
C GLY A 267 0.36 0.29 -18.94
N GLU A 268 0.83 -0.88 -18.57
CA GLU A 268 0.89 -1.35 -17.18
C GLU A 268 1.72 -0.43 -16.27
N LYS A 269 2.90 -0.04 -16.70
CA LYS A 269 3.78 0.85 -15.93
C LYS A 269 3.69 2.28 -16.38
N VAL A 270 3.63 2.49 -17.67
CA VAL A 270 3.54 3.82 -18.29
C VAL A 270 2.55 3.78 -19.44
N ARG A 271 1.55 4.65 -19.38
CA ARG A 271 0.49 4.69 -20.38
C ARG A 271 1.05 4.93 -21.79
N GLY A 272 0.63 4.10 -22.72
CA GLY A 272 1.06 4.17 -24.12
C GLY A 272 2.42 3.55 -24.41
N GLN A 273 3.09 2.96 -23.41
CA GLN A 273 4.35 2.23 -23.59
C GLN A 273 4.12 0.72 -23.50
N TYR A 274 4.84 -0.02 -24.33
CA TYR A 274 4.84 -1.48 -24.28
C TYR A 274 5.90 -1.98 -23.29
N SER A 275 5.63 -3.11 -22.66
CA SER A 275 6.59 -3.84 -21.85
C SER A 275 6.60 -5.31 -22.28
N CYS A 276 7.78 -5.86 -22.54
CA CYS A 276 8.01 -7.28 -22.72
C CYS A 276 8.72 -7.83 -21.48
N HIS A 277 8.27 -8.99 -21.02
CA HIS A 277 8.79 -9.67 -19.83
C HIS A 277 9.47 -10.97 -20.22
N PRO A 278 10.70 -10.96 -20.76
CA PRO A 278 11.33 -12.15 -21.34
C PRO A 278 11.48 -13.30 -20.35
N ILE A 279 11.83 -12.95 -19.09
CA ILE A 279 12.11 -13.91 -18.02
C ILE A 279 10.92 -14.07 -17.05
N LEU A 280 9.69 -13.79 -17.50
CA LEU A 280 8.50 -13.85 -16.64
C LEU A 280 8.33 -15.22 -15.97
N GLU A 281 8.61 -16.28 -16.72
CA GLU A 281 8.46 -17.67 -16.30
C GLU A 281 9.74 -18.26 -15.64
N TRP A 282 10.78 -17.44 -15.42
CA TRP A 282 12.00 -17.90 -14.77
C TRP A 282 11.88 -17.84 -13.25
N ASN A 283 12.38 -18.84 -12.56
CA ASN A 283 12.55 -18.80 -11.11
C ASN A 283 13.97 -18.36 -10.69
N SER A 284 14.21 -18.27 -9.40
CA SER A 284 15.50 -17.80 -8.87
C SER A 284 16.64 -18.80 -9.08
N ALA A 285 16.37 -20.12 -9.06
CA ALA A 285 17.37 -21.14 -9.34
C ALA A 285 17.87 -21.04 -10.79
N GLU A 286 16.95 -21.03 -11.75
CA GLU A 286 17.26 -20.83 -13.17
C GLU A 286 18.06 -19.55 -13.41
N LEU A 287 17.68 -18.47 -12.75
CA LEU A 287 18.33 -17.17 -12.87
C LEU A 287 19.77 -17.19 -12.36
N PHE A 288 20.03 -17.75 -11.16
CA PHE A 288 21.40 -17.80 -10.61
C PHE A 288 22.27 -18.79 -11.39
N ASP A 289 21.72 -19.92 -11.82
CA ASP A 289 22.48 -20.85 -12.66
C ASP A 289 22.92 -20.21 -13.99
N TYR A 290 22.01 -19.45 -14.62
CA TYR A 290 22.34 -18.67 -15.81
C TYR A 290 23.42 -17.60 -15.54
N ILE A 291 23.32 -16.87 -14.43
CA ILE A 291 24.32 -15.86 -14.04
C ILE A 291 25.70 -16.50 -13.92
N TYR A 292 25.78 -17.65 -13.23
CA TYR A 292 27.07 -18.34 -13.04
C TYR A 292 27.57 -18.96 -14.34
N SER A 293 26.71 -19.60 -15.15
CA SER A 293 27.09 -20.22 -16.42
C SER A 293 27.64 -19.21 -17.43
N ARG A 294 27.12 -17.98 -17.39
CA ARG A 294 27.55 -16.89 -18.26
C ARG A 294 28.63 -15.97 -17.64
N ASN A 295 29.06 -16.26 -16.40
CA ASN A 295 29.96 -15.40 -15.64
C ASN A 295 29.51 -13.92 -15.60
N LEU A 296 28.20 -13.70 -15.45
CA LEU A 296 27.65 -12.34 -15.42
C LEU A 296 27.98 -11.65 -14.09
N VAL A 297 28.02 -10.32 -14.13
CA VAL A 297 28.27 -9.52 -12.93
C VAL A 297 27.14 -9.70 -11.91
N ILE A 298 27.51 -10.02 -10.67
CA ILE A 298 26.59 -10.13 -9.54
C ILE A 298 26.76 -8.91 -8.64
N ASN A 299 25.67 -8.16 -8.42
CA ASN A 299 25.70 -7.04 -7.49
C ASN A 299 26.10 -7.53 -6.09
N LYS A 300 27.13 -6.91 -5.51
CA LYS A 300 27.68 -7.31 -4.19
C LYS A 300 26.67 -7.22 -3.06
N ALA A 301 25.58 -6.45 -3.22
CA ALA A 301 24.49 -6.41 -2.25
C ALA A 301 23.85 -7.80 -2.00
N TYR A 302 23.78 -8.67 -3.03
CA TYR A 302 23.34 -10.06 -2.87
C TYR A 302 24.31 -10.88 -2.03
N LYS A 303 25.62 -10.65 -2.17
CA LYS A 303 26.63 -11.32 -1.37
C LYS A 303 26.62 -10.88 0.11
N LYS A 304 25.99 -9.72 0.40
CA LYS A 304 25.79 -9.16 1.74
C LYS A 304 24.44 -9.55 2.36
N GLY A 305 23.69 -10.48 1.75
CA GLY A 305 22.43 -11.01 2.28
C GLY A 305 21.15 -10.32 1.79
N ASN A 306 21.24 -9.26 0.98
CA ASN A 306 20.06 -8.66 0.42
C ASN A 306 19.41 -9.58 -0.63
N SER A 307 18.12 -9.81 -0.54
CA SER A 307 17.40 -10.60 -1.53
C SER A 307 17.05 -9.80 -2.79
N ARG A 308 17.11 -8.47 -2.71
CA ARG A 308 16.85 -7.54 -3.81
C ARG A 308 17.84 -6.39 -3.81
N ALA A 309 18.41 -6.10 -4.97
CA ALA A 309 19.08 -4.83 -5.24
C ALA A 309 18.05 -3.83 -5.79
N GLY A 310 17.93 -2.70 -5.15
CA GLY A 310 17.01 -1.61 -5.49
C GLY A 310 17.34 -0.40 -4.65
N CYS A 311 16.38 0.51 -4.43
CA CYS A 311 16.66 1.68 -3.60
C CYS A 311 17.04 1.31 -2.17
N LEU A 312 18.03 2.00 -1.62
CA LEU A 312 18.56 1.80 -0.27
C LEU A 312 17.43 1.87 0.79
N VAL A 313 16.57 2.85 0.67
CA VAL A 313 15.48 3.16 1.61
C VAL A 313 14.09 2.85 1.05
N CYS A 314 13.97 1.76 0.32
CA CYS A 314 12.69 1.35 -0.28
C CYS A 314 11.68 0.95 0.80
N PRO A 315 10.46 1.55 0.83
CA PRO A 315 9.43 1.17 1.80
C PRO A 315 8.90 -0.26 1.61
N MET A 316 9.17 -0.87 0.44
CA MET A 316 8.79 -2.25 0.14
C MET A 316 9.81 -3.29 0.64
N ALA A 317 10.94 -2.86 1.22
CA ALA A 317 11.92 -3.78 1.77
C ALA A 317 11.39 -4.51 3.02
N THR A 318 11.72 -5.79 3.17
CA THR A 318 11.45 -6.56 4.40
C THR A 318 12.34 -6.08 5.54
N TYR A 319 11.99 -6.36 6.79
CA TYR A 319 12.82 -6.01 7.96
C TYR A 319 14.23 -6.59 7.84
N LYS A 320 14.36 -7.85 7.44
CA LYS A 320 15.67 -8.50 7.22
C LYS A 320 16.52 -7.76 6.18
N ASN A 321 15.91 -7.36 5.05
CA ASN A 321 16.63 -6.56 4.05
C ASN A 321 16.99 -5.16 4.58
N MET A 322 16.12 -4.54 5.39
CA MET A 322 16.43 -3.25 6.02
C MET A 322 17.57 -3.38 7.01
N PHE A 323 17.60 -4.45 7.81
CA PHE A 323 18.72 -4.77 8.70
C PHE A 323 20.05 -4.90 7.94
N PHE A 324 20.09 -5.67 6.86
CA PHE A 324 21.29 -5.77 6.04
C PHE A 324 21.73 -4.43 5.44
N LYS A 325 20.78 -3.60 5.03
CA LYS A 325 21.06 -2.27 4.50
C LYS A 325 21.64 -1.36 5.58
N GLU A 326 21.06 -1.37 6.77
CA GLU A 326 21.55 -0.58 7.91
C GLU A 326 22.98 -0.98 8.28
N VAL A 327 23.24 -2.28 8.43
CA VAL A 327 24.59 -2.77 8.76
C VAL A 327 25.63 -2.46 7.68
N CYS A 328 25.23 -2.54 6.40
CA CYS A 328 26.19 -2.43 5.30
C CYS A 328 26.36 -1.02 4.75
N TYR A 329 25.37 -0.12 4.92
CA TYR A 329 25.32 1.16 4.21
C TYR A 329 24.92 2.35 5.09
N SER A 330 25.08 2.25 6.41
CA SER A 330 24.90 3.37 7.35
C SER A 330 26.10 4.31 7.43
N ASN A 331 27.29 3.85 7.05
CA ASN A 331 28.48 4.67 7.09
C ASN A 331 28.61 5.54 5.84
N PRO A 332 29.17 6.77 5.97
CA PRO A 332 29.35 7.70 4.86
C PRO A 332 30.07 7.08 3.66
N SER A 333 29.59 7.40 2.47
CA SER A 333 30.14 6.99 1.18
C SER A 333 30.22 8.23 0.28
N GLU A 334 31.33 8.40 -0.42
CA GLU A 334 31.48 9.49 -1.40
C GLU A 334 30.56 9.35 -2.60
N ARG A 335 30.03 8.15 -2.83
CA ARG A 335 29.35 7.78 -4.07
C ARG A 335 27.81 7.71 -3.97
N ALA A 336 27.28 7.54 -2.77
CA ALA A 336 25.86 7.36 -2.53
C ALA A 336 25.47 7.86 -1.14
N TYR A 337 24.21 8.22 -0.99
CA TYR A 337 23.61 8.48 0.31
C TYR A 337 23.63 7.21 1.18
N THR A 338 23.51 7.40 2.47
CA THR A 338 23.50 6.33 3.48
C THR A 338 22.09 6.10 4.02
N THR A 339 21.88 5.00 4.72
CA THR A 339 20.63 4.81 5.50
C THR A 339 20.51 5.86 6.59
N THR A 340 21.61 6.31 7.17
CA THR A 340 21.63 7.36 8.20
C THR A 340 21.05 8.67 7.69
N ASP A 341 21.45 9.13 6.49
CA ASP A 341 20.91 10.38 5.89
C ASP A 341 19.39 10.37 5.80
N PHE A 342 18.81 9.23 5.43
CA PHE A 342 17.35 9.10 5.32
C PHE A 342 16.67 8.85 6.66
N ASN A 343 17.32 8.17 7.61
CA ASN A 343 16.79 7.98 8.96
C ASN A 343 16.66 9.32 9.69
N GLU A 344 17.58 10.24 9.51
CA GLU A 344 17.50 11.61 10.03
C GLU A 344 16.27 12.34 9.48
N ILE A 345 16.02 12.27 8.17
CA ILE A 345 14.84 12.90 7.55
C ILE A 345 13.55 12.24 8.04
N ILE A 346 13.53 10.92 8.23
CA ILE A 346 12.37 10.23 8.78
C ILE A 346 12.04 10.77 10.18
N LEU A 347 13.04 10.91 11.04
CA LEU A 347 12.85 11.44 12.39
C LEU A 347 12.39 12.89 12.37
N GLU A 348 12.98 13.72 11.53
CA GLU A 348 12.62 15.15 11.41
C GLU A 348 11.18 15.32 10.91
N THR A 349 10.79 14.57 9.90
CA THR A 349 9.51 14.80 9.20
C THR A 349 8.35 13.98 9.73
N SER A 350 8.59 12.82 10.37
CA SER A 350 7.55 11.87 10.80
C SER A 350 7.41 11.74 12.32
N SER A 351 8.14 12.51 13.11
CA SER A 351 8.15 12.42 14.58
C SER A 351 7.01 13.20 15.28
N LYS A 352 6.08 13.78 14.52
CA LYS A 352 5.05 14.68 15.05
C LYS A 352 4.26 14.13 16.24
N ASN A 353 3.98 12.83 16.23
CA ASN A 353 3.16 12.17 17.24
C ASN A 353 3.98 11.32 18.22
N LEU A 354 5.32 11.42 18.18
CA LEU A 354 6.23 10.64 19.01
C LEU A 354 6.73 11.51 20.18
N ALA A 355 6.15 11.29 21.37
CA ALA A 355 6.40 12.13 22.54
C ALA A 355 7.61 11.66 23.38
N THR A 356 8.04 10.40 23.25
CA THR A 356 9.10 9.83 24.08
C THR A 356 10.18 9.14 23.24
N GLU A 357 11.42 9.09 23.75
CA GLU A 357 12.50 8.34 23.08
C GLU A 357 12.17 6.87 22.83
N LYS A 358 11.38 6.25 23.72
CA LYS A 358 10.93 4.88 23.57
C LYS A 358 10.03 4.72 22.33
N GLN A 359 9.05 5.62 22.17
CA GLN A 359 8.16 5.62 21.01
C GLN A 359 8.93 5.87 19.71
N VAL A 360 9.91 6.79 19.72
CA VAL A 360 10.79 7.04 18.57
C VAL A 360 11.56 5.78 18.20
N ARG A 361 12.17 5.09 19.17
CA ARG A 361 12.90 3.85 18.94
C ARG A 361 12.00 2.76 18.37
N GLU A 362 10.86 2.49 18.99
CA GLU A 362 9.90 1.51 18.52
C GLU A 362 9.42 1.82 17.09
N PHE A 363 9.09 3.09 16.81
CA PHE A 363 8.69 3.54 15.48
C PHE A 363 9.76 3.26 14.41
N MET A 364 11.03 3.50 14.72
CA MET A 364 12.14 3.21 13.80
C MET A 364 12.35 1.70 13.64
N GLU A 365 12.34 0.94 14.72
CA GLU A 365 12.54 -0.52 14.69
C GLU A 365 11.51 -1.27 13.84
N ILE A 366 10.24 -0.86 13.93
CA ILE A 366 9.17 -1.44 13.11
C ILE A 366 9.01 -0.75 11.74
N ALA A 367 9.88 0.21 11.42
CA ALA A 367 9.76 1.06 10.23
C ALA A 367 8.34 1.66 10.07
N GLY A 368 7.81 2.24 11.14
CA GLY A 368 6.44 2.77 11.20
C GLY A 368 6.10 3.78 10.10
N TRP A 369 7.11 4.53 9.64
CA TRP A 369 6.99 5.46 8.52
C TRP A 369 6.52 4.81 7.20
N LYS A 370 6.78 3.51 6.99
CA LYS A 370 6.34 2.76 5.80
C LYS A 370 4.82 2.65 5.69
N ALA A 371 4.14 2.71 6.83
CA ALA A 371 2.69 2.56 6.90
C ALA A 371 1.94 3.89 6.70
N ARG A 372 2.65 5.02 6.59
CA ARG A 372 2.07 6.35 6.41
C ARG A 372 1.05 6.41 5.26
N ARG A 373 -0.08 7.06 5.52
CA ARG A 373 -1.18 7.20 4.54
C ARG A 373 -1.56 8.65 4.24
N SER A 374 -1.21 9.58 5.11
CA SER A 374 -1.63 10.98 5.00
C SER A 374 -0.53 11.94 5.43
N GLY A 375 -0.81 13.22 5.31
CA GLY A 375 0.02 14.27 5.87
C GLY A 375 -0.10 14.42 7.38
N ARG A 376 -1.13 13.84 8.05
CA ARG A 376 -1.28 13.97 9.52
C ARG A 376 -0.07 13.45 10.28
N GLU A 377 0.56 12.44 9.77
CA GLU A 377 1.73 11.79 10.36
C GLU A 377 3.03 12.58 10.14
N LEU A 378 2.96 13.68 9.38
CA LEU A 378 4.11 14.51 9.07
C LEU A 378 4.10 15.82 9.87
N SER A 379 5.24 16.18 10.42
CA SER A 379 5.48 17.49 11.03
C SER A 379 5.36 18.64 10.01
N ILE A 380 5.69 18.35 8.75
CA ILE A 380 5.72 19.31 7.63
C ILE A 380 4.37 19.44 6.89
N ALA A 381 3.35 18.71 7.30
CA ALA A 381 2.05 18.70 6.63
C ALA A 381 1.38 20.08 6.65
N ARG A 382 0.84 20.48 5.52
CA ARG A 382 0.15 21.76 5.34
C ARG A 382 -1.01 21.64 4.38
N SER A 383 -2.10 22.37 4.65
CA SER A 383 -3.22 22.48 3.72
C SER A 383 -3.14 23.83 2.99
N LEU A 384 -2.91 23.77 1.68
CA LEU A 384 -2.80 24.94 0.81
C LEU A 384 -4.06 25.19 -0.04
N CYS A 385 -5.05 24.30 0.07
CA CYS A 385 -6.34 24.45 -0.62
C CYS A 385 -7.48 24.16 0.34
N SER A 386 -8.54 24.95 0.23
CA SER A 386 -9.81 24.74 0.91
C SER A 386 -10.96 24.79 -0.08
N ASP A 387 -11.99 23.99 0.11
CA ASP A 387 -13.17 23.98 -0.72
C ASP A 387 -14.45 23.85 0.12
N SER A 388 -15.54 24.46 -0.34
CA SER A 388 -16.89 24.28 0.20
C SER A 388 -17.91 24.20 -0.94
N PHE A 389 -19.00 23.48 -0.69
CA PHE A 389 -20.17 23.46 -1.55
C PHE A 389 -21.43 23.60 -0.70
N GLU A 390 -22.03 24.75 -0.73
CA GLU A 390 -23.20 25.09 0.07
C GLU A 390 -24.22 25.82 -0.78
N LYS A 391 -25.49 25.42 -0.68
CA LYS A 391 -26.63 26.06 -1.38
C LYS A 391 -26.41 26.24 -2.89
N GLY A 392 -25.72 25.28 -3.53
CA GLY A 392 -25.43 25.34 -4.97
C GLY A 392 -24.22 26.19 -5.35
N ILE A 393 -23.55 26.80 -4.40
CA ILE A 393 -22.35 27.61 -4.60
C ILE A 393 -21.11 26.77 -4.27
N PHE A 394 -20.23 26.60 -5.22
CA PHE A 394 -18.91 25.97 -5.06
C PHE A 394 -17.85 27.05 -4.92
N ARG A 395 -17.19 27.08 -3.76
CA ARG A 395 -16.04 27.94 -3.46
C ARG A 395 -14.80 27.11 -3.35
N ILE A 396 -13.70 27.58 -3.94
CA ILE A 396 -12.40 26.93 -3.80
C ILE A 396 -11.30 27.96 -3.78
N LYS A 397 -10.41 27.82 -2.80
CA LYS A 397 -9.30 28.74 -2.58
C LYS A 397 -7.98 27.99 -2.54
N ALA A 398 -6.95 28.55 -3.19
CA ALA A 398 -5.56 28.20 -2.98
C ALA A 398 -4.85 29.35 -2.25
N THR A 399 -4.22 29.07 -1.14
CA THR A 399 -3.52 30.06 -0.31
C THR A 399 -2.10 30.35 -0.78
N GLN A 400 -1.66 29.63 -1.82
CA GLN A 400 -0.36 29.78 -2.45
C GLN A 400 -0.49 29.51 -3.94
N LYS A 401 0.28 30.22 -4.77
CA LYS A 401 0.40 30.00 -6.22
C LYS A 401 1.82 29.58 -6.56
N ALA A 402 2.14 28.29 -6.43
CA ALA A 402 3.42 27.75 -6.84
C ALA A 402 3.60 27.73 -8.36
N THR A 403 2.48 27.55 -9.09
CA THR A 403 2.44 27.62 -10.55
C THR A 403 1.16 28.28 -11.01
N SER A 404 1.11 28.68 -12.29
CA SER A 404 -0.03 29.40 -12.86
C SER A 404 -1.28 28.51 -12.97
N TRP A 405 -2.35 28.91 -12.31
CA TRP A 405 -3.66 28.28 -12.47
C TRP A 405 -4.20 28.44 -13.90
N ARG A 406 -3.83 29.52 -14.60
CA ARG A 406 -4.24 29.80 -15.97
C ARG A 406 -3.72 28.76 -16.96
N GLU A 407 -2.60 28.11 -16.67
CA GLU A 407 -2.13 26.97 -17.44
C GLU A 407 -2.92 25.71 -17.09
N TRP A 408 -3.08 25.38 -15.81
CA TRP A 408 -3.75 24.15 -15.42
C TRP A 408 -5.22 24.08 -15.79
N ILE A 409 -5.93 25.21 -15.80
CA ILE A 409 -7.35 25.29 -16.18
C ILE A 409 -7.60 24.86 -17.64
N LYS A 410 -6.62 25.01 -18.53
CA LYS A 410 -6.68 24.56 -19.93
C LYS A 410 -6.91 23.05 -20.06
N THR A 411 -6.60 22.27 -19.03
CA THR A 411 -6.83 20.82 -19.02
C THR A 411 -8.28 20.43 -18.81
N LEU A 412 -9.13 21.35 -18.35
CA LEU A 412 -10.53 21.07 -18.02
C LEU A 412 -11.44 21.10 -19.26
N GLY A 413 -11.26 22.13 -20.10
CA GLY A 413 -12.14 22.36 -21.22
C GLY A 413 -11.76 23.61 -22.03
N GLN A 414 -12.69 24.13 -22.79
CA GLN A 414 -12.52 25.44 -23.42
C GLN A 414 -12.67 26.52 -22.33
N VAL A 415 -11.75 27.45 -22.29
CA VAL A 415 -11.69 28.54 -21.31
C VAL A 415 -11.89 29.87 -22.03
N ILE A 416 -12.82 30.67 -21.55
CA ILE A 416 -13.15 31.99 -22.06
C ILE A 416 -13.04 32.96 -20.89
N TYR A 417 -12.21 33.99 -21.02
CA TYR A 417 -12.12 35.06 -20.03
C TYR A 417 -13.02 36.23 -20.43
N HIS A 418 -14.03 36.50 -19.61
CA HIS A 418 -14.91 37.66 -19.83
C HIS A 418 -14.31 38.95 -19.24
N SER A 419 -13.54 38.76 -18.13
CA SER A 419 -12.77 39.85 -17.52
C SER A 419 -11.60 39.25 -16.69
N ASN A 420 -10.85 40.07 -15.98
CA ASN A 420 -9.83 39.61 -15.02
C ASN A 420 -10.45 38.93 -13.80
N SER A 421 -11.71 39.20 -13.53
CA SER A 421 -12.47 38.66 -12.37
C SER A 421 -13.51 37.61 -12.77
N GLU A 422 -13.62 37.22 -14.05
CA GLU A 422 -14.66 36.28 -14.51
C GLU A 422 -14.14 35.34 -15.61
N VAL A 423 -14.38 34.05 -15.45
CA VAL A 423 -14.01 32.99 -16.39
C VAL A 423 -15.19 32.07 -16.68
N GLU A 424 -15.39 31.73 -17.94
CA GLU A 424 -16.30 30.64 -18.37
C GLU A 424 -15.49 29.41 -18.77
N ILE A 425 -15.88 28.26 -18.28
CA ILE A 425 -15.27 26.96 -18.60
C ILE A 425 -16.34 26.06 -19.18
N VAL A 426 -16.11 25.57 -20.40
CA VAL A 426 -16.99 24.56 -21.01
C VAL A 426 -16.42 23.17 -20.70
N PHE A 427 -17.02 22.49 -19.73
CA PHE A 427 -16.58 21.17 -19.24
C PHE A 427 -17.63 20.12 -19.62
N ASN A 428 -17.24 19.11 -20.39
CA ASN A 428 -18.13 18.05 -20.88
C ASN A 428 -19.44 18.59 -21.50
N GLY A 429 -19.37 19.69 -22.24
CA GLY A 429 -20.50 20.32 -22.89
C GLY A 429 -21.35 21.26 -22.02
N LYS A 430 -21.12 21.34 -20.72
CA LYS A 430 -21.79 22.25 -19.79
C LYS A 430 -20.92 23.47 -19.48
N LYS A 431 -21.53 24.66 -19.44
CA LYS A 431 -20.86 25.91 -19.10
C LYS A 431 -20.87 26.15 -17.60
N TYR A 432 -19.71 26.57 -17.09
CA TYR A 432 -19.51 26.98 -15.70
C TYR A 432 -18.88 28.36 -15.68
N VAL A 433 -19.62 29.35 -15.18
CA VAL A 433 -19.12 30.71 -15.01
C VAL A 433 -18.65 30.87 -13.57
N GLY A 434 -17.40 31.30 -13.42
CA GLY A 434 -16.75 31.48 -12.12
C GLY A 434 -16.23 32.89 -11.93
N GLU A 435 -16.53 33.43 -10.75
CA GLU A 435 -15.91 34.67 -10.27
C GLU A 435 -14.51 34.35 -9.73
N ILE A 436 -13.56 35.23 -9.97
CA ILE A 436 -12.14 35.06 -9.62
C ILE A 436 -11.73 36.23 -8.71
N ASP A 437 -11.19 35.89 -7.53
CA ASP A 437 -10.38 36.81 -6.72
C ASP A 437 -8.92 36.38 -6.81
N ASP A 438 -8.15 36.98 -7.74
CA ASP A 438 -6.75 36.61 -8.05
C ASP A 438 -5.78 37.63 -7.43
N LYS A 439 -5.31 37.34 -6.22
CA LYS A 439 -4.31 38.16 -5.52
C LYS A 439 -2.90 37.65 -5.80
N GLU A 440 -1.88 38.39 -5.39
CA GLU A 440 -0.47 38.03 -5.65
C GLU A 440 -0.13 36.61 -5.14
N ALA A 441 -0.45 36.28 -3.90
CA ALA A 441 -0.09 35.02 -3.28
C ALA A 441 -1.20 33.96 -3.37
N GLU A 442 -2.45 34.35 -3.42
CA GLU A 442 -3.61 33.46 -3.34
C GLU A 442 -4.59 33.64 -4.49
N VAL A 443 -5.44 32.66 -4.72
CA VAL A 443 -6.54 32.76 -5.68
C VAL A 443 -7.77 32.01 -5.16
N GLU A 444 -8.94 32.63 -5.29
CA GLU A 444 -10.24 32.03 -4.96
C GLU A 444 -11.15 32.03 -6.20
N PHE A 445 -11.93 30.97 -6.34
CA PHE A 445 -12.97 30.84 -7.38
C PHE A 445 -14.31 30.57 -6.72
N ILE A 446 -15.36 31.20 -7.26
CA ILE A 446 -16.74 31.01 -6.84
C ILE A 446 -17.58 30.65 -8.06
N PHE A 447 -18.18 29.46 -8.07
CA PHE A 447 -19.06 28.99 -9.12
C PHE A 447 -20.47 28.81 -8.57
N ASN A 448 -21.46 29.37 -9.27
CA ASN A 448 -22.88 29.06 -9.03
C ASN A 448 -23.24 27.83 -9.88
N ILE A 449 -23.27 26.66 -9.23
CA ILE A 449 -23.53 25.38 -9.90
C ILE A 449 -25.03 25.05 -9.89
N GLY A 450 -25.73 25.47 -8.84
CA GLY A 450 -27.21 25.33 -8.68
C GLY A 450 -27.64 23.87 -8.42
N THR A 451 -27.33 22.97 -9.32
CA THR A 451 -27.67 21.53 -9.26
C THR A 451 -26.48 20.67 -8.86
N ASN A 452 -26.72 19.42 -8.47
CA ASN A 452 -25.68 18.48 -8.11
C ASN A 452 -25.75 17.25 -9.02
N THR A 453 -25.61 17.48 -10.33
CA THR A 453 -25.57 16.42 -11.33
C THR A 453 -24.20 15.73 -11.32
N LYS A 454 -24.10 14.55 -11.92
CA LYS A 454 -22.81 13.85 -12.08
C LYS A 454 -21.75 14.74 -12.75
N THR A 455 -22.14 15.48 -13.79
CA THR A 455 -21.24 16.41 -14.48
C THR A 455 -20.73 17.53 -13.56
N ASP A 456 -21.57 18.01 -12.63
CA ASP A 456 -21.18 19.03 -11.65
C ASP A 456 -20.18 18.50 -10.64
N ILE A 457 -20.40 17.27 -10.16
CA ILE A 457 -19.46 16.57 -9.24
C ILE A 457 -18.12 16.37 -9.94
N ASP A 458 -18.12 15.91 -11.20
CA ASP A 458 -16.93 15.70 -12.01
C ASP A 458 -16.18 17.01 -12.25
N PHE A 459 -16.90 18.11 -12.54
CA PHE A 459 -16.32 19.43 -12.69
C PHE A 459 -15.63 19.90 -11.40
N MET A 460 -16.36 19.87 -10.27
CA MET A 460 -15.81 20.27 -8.97
C MET A 460 -14.56 19.45 -8.62
N SER A 461 -14.61 18.14 -8.86
CA SER A 461 -13.47 17.24 -8.60
C SER A 461 -12.27 17.59 -9.47
N ALA A 462 -12.48 17.81 -10.76
CA ALA A 462 -11.42 18.19 -11.68
C ALA A 462 -10.85 19.59 -11.38
N PHE A 463 -11.70 20.54 -10.99
CA PHE A 463 -11.27 21.88 -10.60
C PHE A 463 -10.44 21.88 -9.29
N LYS A 464 -10.80 21.02 -8.31
CA LYS A 464 -9.99 20.80 -7.10
C LYS A 464 -8.56 20.34 -7.46
N ILE A 465 -8.43 19.51 -8.49
CA ILE A 465 -7.11 19.07 -8.96
C ILE A 465 -6.31 20.23 -9.56
N VAL A 466 -6.95 21.10 -10.35
CA VAL A 466 -6.31 22.31 -10.87
C VAL A 466 -5.78 23.19 -9.74
N MET A 467 -6.59 23.43 -8.71
CA MET A 467 -6.18 24.25 -7.56
C MET A 467 -5.05 23.59 -6.74
N ARG A 468 -5.08 22.26 -6.56
CA ARG A 468 -3.98 21.53 -5.92
C ARG A 468 -2.68 21.64 -6.73
N LYS A 469 -2.75 21.50 -8.06
CA LYS A 469 -1.57 21.70 -8.92
C LYS A 469 -1.05 23.13 -8.85
N THR A 470 -1.94 24.11 -8.80
CA THR A 470 -1.58 25.52 -8.63
C THR A 470 -0.82 25.75 -7.32
N ALA A 471 -1.33 25.16 -6.20
CA ALA A 471 -0.79 25.42 -4.88
C ALA A 471 0.45 24.60 -4.51
N TYR A 472 0.49 23.33 -4.92
CA TYR A 472 1.50 22.35 -4.44
C TYR A 472 2.58 22.02 -5.47
N CYS A 473 2.53 22.52 -6.71
CA CYS A 473 3.44 22.08 -7.75
C CYS A 473 4.89 22.47 -7.45
N ILE A 474 5.76 21.46 -7.43
CA ILE A 474 7.21 21.62 -7.29
C ILE A 474 7.96 21.28 -8.58
N LEU A 475 7.26 21.20 -9.70
CA LEU A 475 7.82 20.86 -11.01
C LEU A 475 8.49 19.47 -11.07
N CYS A 476 7.95 18.49 -10.33
CA CYS A 476 8.47 17.11 -10.29
C CYS A 476 8.32 16.33 -11.62
N LYS A 477 7.81 16.97 -12.66
CA LYS A 477 7.64 16.46 -14.04
C LYS A 477 6.76 15.21 -14.20
N VAL A 478 6.13 14.72 -13.14
CA VAL A 478 5.22 13.56 -13.24
C VAL A 478 4.00 13.85 -14.10
N CYS A 479 3.44 15.08 -14.05
CA CYS A 479 2.35 15.49 -14.94
C CYS A 479 2.78 15.57 -16.41
N GLU A 480 4.01 16.01 -16.67
CA GLU A 480 4.62 16.08 -18.00
C GLU A 480 4.80 14.67 -18.56
N SER A 481 5.37 13.74 -17.80
CA SER A 481 5.57 12.36 -18.24
C SER A 481 4.25 11.60 -18.45
N ASN A 482 3.21 11.89 -17.66
CA ASN A 482 1.88 11.28 -17.77
C ASN A 482 1.04 11.83 -18.93
N CYS A 483 1.46 12.93 -19.57
CA CYS A 483 0.75 13.44 -20.73
C CYS A 483 1.08 12.57 -21.96
N PRO A 484 0.15 11.74 -22.49
CA PRO A 484 0.45 10.86 -23.62
C PRO A 484 0.71 11.62 -24.93
N HIS A 485 0.37 12.92 -24.95
CA HIS A 485 0.52 13.80 -26.11
C HIS A 485 1.70 14.77 -25.98
N GLY A 486 2.44 14.77 -24.88
CA GLY A 486 3.55 15.68 -24.65
C GLY A 486 3.17 17.17 -24.62
N TYR A 487 1.90 17.50 -24.35
CA TYR A 487 1.40 18.87 -24.33
C TYR A 487 1.63 19.62 -23.02
N ILE A 488 2.29 19.01 -22.06
CA ILE A 488 2.68 19.64 -20.82
C ILE A 488 4.21 19.70 -20.77
N THR A 489 4.75 20.88 -20.55
CA THR A 489 6.18 21.08 -20.36
C THR A 489 6.44 21.84 -19.06
N MET A 490 7.49 21.43 -18.36
CA MET A 490 7.93 22.03 -17.10
C MET A 490 9.38 22.43 -17.22
N LYS A 491 9.63 23.69 -17.62
CA LYS A 491 10.97 24.21 -17.84
C LYS A 491 11.12 25.59 -17.20
N SER A 492 12.34 25.91 -16.74
CA SER A 492 12.69 27.24 -16.20
C SER A 492 11.72 27.73 -15.11
N GLY A 493 11.31 26.84 -14.21
CA GLY A 493 10.43 27.19 -13.10
C GLY A 493 8.94 27.36 -13.49
N LYS A 494 8.56 27.08 -14.74
CA LYS A 494 7.20 27.33 -15.24
C LYS A 494 6.57 26.07 -15.82
N VAL A 495 5.25 25.96 -15.65
CA VAL A 495 4.41 25.01 -16.36
C VAL A 495 3.83 25.69 -17.58
N LYS A 496 3.87 25.02 -18.73
CA LYS A 496 3.19 25.44 -19.95
C LYS A 496 2.38 24.29 -20.51
N ILE A 497 1.11 24.56 -20.81
CA ILE A 497 0.20 23.61 -21.44
C ILE A 497 -0.12 24.13 -22.85
N ASP A 498 0.20 23.30 -23.85
CA ASP A 498 -0.03 23.61 -25.24
C ASP A 498 -1.53 23.77 -25.51
N ASP A 499 -1.91 24.73 -26.37
CA ASP A 499 -3.31 25.00 -26.74
C ASP A 499 -3.95 23.82 -27.49
N ARG A 500 -3.14 22.90 -28.06
CA ARG A 500 -3.57 21.66 -28.69
C ARG A 500 -3.96 20.59 -27.66
N CYS A 501 -3.91 20.88 -26.36
CA CYS A 501 -4.31 19.94 -25.32
C CYS A 501 -5.71 19.39 -25.61
N VAL A 502 -5.81 18.06 -25.71
CA VAL A 502 -7.07 17.35 -26.03
C VAL A 502 -7.99 17.17 -24.81
N LYS A 503 -7.67 17.76 -23.67
CA LYS A 503 -8.45 17.76 -22.42
C LYS A 503 -8.78 16.33 -21.92
N CYS A 504 -7.93 15.35 -22.23
CA CYS A 504 -8.10 13.96 -21.80
C CYS A 504 -7.93 13.77 -20.30
N ARG A 505 -7.40 14.76 -19.59
CA ARG A 505 -7.17 14.78 -18.14
C ARG A 505 -6.28 13.64 -17.59
N LYS A 506 -5.49 12.97 -18.45
CA LYS A 506 -4.54 11.94 -18.00
C LYS A 506 -3.50 12.45 -17.00
N CYS A 507 -3.16 13.74 -17.09
CA CYS A 507 -2.35 14.42 -16.08
C CYS A 507 -3.05 14.58 -14.71
N HIS A 508 -4.37 14.37 -14.62
CA HIS A 508 -5.13 14.36 -13.37
C HIS A 508 -5.18 12.98 -12.70
N ASP A 509 -4.86 11.89 -13.43
CA ASP A 509 -4.88 10.51 -12.93
C ASP A 509 -3.64 10.18 -12.04
N ILE A 510 -3.01 11.18 -11.49
CA ILE A 510 -2.00 11.06 -10.43
C ILE A 510 -2.76 11.11 -9.11
N PHE A 511 -2.34 10.38 -8.10
CA PHE A 511 -3.01 10.38 -6.79
C PHE A 511 -3.47 11.78 -6.40
N TYR A 512 -4.79 11.97 -6.27
CA TYR A 512 -5.46 13.25 -6.04
C TYR A 512 -5.02 14.38 -7.00
N GLY A 513 -4.53 14.02 -8.18
CA GLY A 513 -4.10 14.95 -9.21
C GLY A 513 -2.74 15.61 -9.01
N CYS A 514 -2.12 15.49 -7.84
CA CYS A 514 -0.79 15.99 -7.53
C CYS A 514 -0.18 15.15 -6.40
N LEU A 515 1.02 14.60 -6.62
CA LEU A 515 1.69 13.73 -5.63
C LEU A 515 1.97 14.46 -4.31
N LEU A 516 2.43 15.71 -4.39
CA LEU A 516 2.71 16.48 -3.17
C LEU A 516 1.44 16.81 -2.40
N ALA A 517 0.38 17.22 -3.09
CA ALA A 517 -0.91 17.46 -2.44
C ALA A 517 -1.45 16.19 -1.76
N ASN A 518 -1.23 15.02 -2.38
CA ASN A 518 -1.56 13.74 -1.78
C ASN A 518 -0.70 13.43 -0.55
N SER A 519 0.61 13.68 -0.64
CA SER A 519 1.54 13.45 0.47
C SER A 519 1.22 14.33 1.69
N MET A 520 0.76 15.57 1.46
CA MET A 520 0.40 16.55 2.49
C MET A 520 -1.08 16.49 2.88
N ARG A 521 -1.87 15.58 2.31
CA ARG A 521 -3.29 15.51 2.56
C ARG A 521 -3.56 15.35 4.06
N LEU A 522 -4.21 16.36 4.62
CA LEU A 522 -4.88 16.22 5.89
C LEU A 522 -6.23 15.57 5.59
N PRO A 523 -6.61 14.48 6.24
CA PRO A 523 -7.99 14.00 6.19
C PRO A 523 -8.88 15.18 6.50
N LYS A 524 -10.00 15.33 5.80
CA LYS A 524 -11.01 16.35 6.19
C LYS A 524 -11.24 16.14 7.67
N GLY A 525 -11.01 17.20 8.45
CA GLY A 525 -11.22 17.16 9.88
C GLY A 525 -12.55 16.47 10.10
N GLU A 526 -12.62 15.62 11.11
CA GLU A 526 -13.81 14.85 11.45
C GLU A 526 -15.03 15.73 11.16
N SER A 527 -15.88 15.24 10.24
CA SER A 527 -17.24 15.82 10.15
C SER A 527 -17.68 15.88 11.59
N LYS A 528 -18.00 17.09 12.12
CA LYS A 528 -18.37 17.32 13.54
C LYS A 528 -18.93 16.04 14.07
N MET A 529 -18.19 15.38 14.99
CA MET A 529 -18.62 14.10 15.55
C MET A 529 -20.06 14.31 15.96
N GLY A 530 -20.99 13.57 15.35
CA GLY A 530 -22.39 13.66 15.77
C GLY A 530 -22.36 13.44 17.28
N SER A 531 -23.20 14.12 18.03
CA SER A 531 -23.17 14.09 19.50
C SER A 531 -22.84 12.68 20.00
N ILE A 532 -21.79 12.54 20.80
CA ILE A 532 -21.40 11.26 21.40
C ILE A 532 -22.54 10.63 22.24
N ASN A 533 -23.51 11.43 22.66
CA ASN A 533 -24.70 11.00 23.40
C ASN A 533 -25.81 10.55 22.42
N ARG A 534 -25.57 9.51 21.66
CA ARG A 534 -26.51 8.97 20.66
C ARG A 534 -27.68 8.20 21.28
N TYR A 535 -27.41 7.51 22.39
CA TYR A 535 -28.33 6.54 22.98
C TYR A 535 -28.76 6.96 24.40
N GLY A 536 -28.55 8.22 24.77
CA GLY A 536 -28.89 8.77 26.09
C GLY A 536 -28.26 7.94 27.22
N ASN A 537 -28.94 7.86 28.35
CA ASN A 537 -28.51 7.04 29.48
C ASN A 537 -29.05 5.58 29.41
N MET A 538 -29.97 5.31 28.48
CA MET A 538 -30.62 4.00 28.36
C MET A 538 -29.84 2.99 27.53
N GLY A 539 -29.03 3.49 26.59
CA GLY A 539 -28.38 2.62 25.61
C GLY A 539 -29.39 2.09 24.58
N VAL A 540 -29.14 0.87 24.11
CA VAL A 540 -30.04 0.08 23.26
C VAL A 540 -30.18 -1.30 23.90
N GLU A 541 -31.39 -1.78 24.00
CA GLU A 541 -31.70 -3.06 24.60
C GLU A 541 -32.09 -4.11 23.55
N PHE A 542 -31.69 -5.34 23.78
CA PHE A 542 -31.94 -6.48 22.87
C PHE A 542 -33.42 -6.68 22.58
N ASP A 543 -34.28 -6.51 23.60
CA ASP A 543 -35.75 -6.62 23.48
C ASP A 543 -36.34 -5.62 22.47
N TRP A 544 -35.82 -4.37 22.38
CA TRP A 544 -36.29 -3.39 21.40
C TRP A 544 -35.98 -3.83 19.98
N LEU A 545 -34.80 -4.40 19.79
CA LEU A 545 -34.37 -4.93 18.50
C LEU A 545 -35.18 -6.16 18.11
N THR A 546 -35.46 -7.05 19.06
CA THR A 546 -36.31 -8.21 18.86
C THR A 546 -37.68 -7.81 18.39
N GLN A 547 -38.33 -6.80 19.02
CA GLN A 547 -39.60 -6.28 18.57
C GLN A 547 -39.54 -5.71 17.15
N TYR A 548 -38.50 -4.96 16.84
CA TYR A 548 -38.30 -4.39 15.51
C TYR A 548 -38.12 -5.46 14.43
N PHE A 549 -37.18 -6.39 14.62
CA PHE A 549 -36.92 -7.44 13.65
C PHE A 549 -38.09 -8.46 13.51
N ASN A 550 -38.81 -8.72 14.56
CA ASN A 550 -40.04 -9.54 14.48
C ASN A 550 -41.11 -8.87 13.61
N ALA A 551 -41.31 -7.56 13.74
CA ALA A 551 -42.21 -6.83 12.87
C ALA A 551 -41.74 -6.87 11.40
N VAL A 552 -40.44 -6.67 11.15
CA VAL A 552 -39.86 -6.79 9.82
C VAL A 552 -40.12 -8.17 9.22
N LYS A 553 -39.78 -9.25 9.94
CA LYS A 553 -39.98 -10.63 9.48
C LYS A 553 -41.46 -10.95 9.21
N SER A 554 -42.37 -10.32 9.93
CA SER A 554 -43.82 -10.50 9.76
C SER A 554 -44.41 -9.61 8.66
N GLY A 555 -43.57 -8.77 8.01
CA GLY A 555 -44.01 -7.83 6.96
C GLY A 555 -44.81 -6.63 7.50
N PHE A 556 -44.75 -6.37 8.81
CA PHE A 556 -45.43 -5.23 9.43
C PHE A 556 -44.51 -4.00 9.49
N ASP A 557 -45.11 -2.82 9.26
CA ASP A 557 -44.39 -1.56 9.52
C ASP A 557 -44.34 -1.33 11.04
N PHE A 558 -43.15 -1.47 11.61
CA PHE A 558 -42.89 -1.30 13.04
C PHE A 558 -43.30 0.09 13.56
N TRP A 559 -43.18 1.12 12.74
CA TRP A 559 -43.39 2.51 13.15
C TRP A 559 -44.90 2.87 13.22
N ILE A 560 -45.74 2.13 12.53
CA ILE A 560 -47.21 2.28 12.49
C ILE A 560 -47.88 1.30 13.47
N SER A 561 -47.23 0.15 13.71
CA SER A 561 -47.74 -0.88 14.61
C SER A 561 -47.70 -0.41 16.08
N SER A 562 -48.60 -0.92 16.92
CA SER A 562 -48.53 -0.71 18.35
C SER A 562 -47.38 -1.47 18.96
N HIS A 563 -46.25 -0.78 19.18
CA HIS A 563 -45.14 -1.28 19.96
C HIS A 563 -45.20 -0.80 21.41
N SER A 564 -44.52 -1.56 22.33
CA SER A 564 -44.51 -1.25 23.76
C SER A 564 -43.45 -0.17 24.16
N LEU A 565 -42.75 0.42 23.19
CA LEU A 565 -41.64 1.34 23.44
C LEU A 565 -42.11 2.79 23.65
N GLY A 566 -41.65 3.40 24.72
CA GLY A 566 -41.85 4.81 24.97
C GLY A 566 -41.00 5.71 24.05
N THR A 567 -41.33 6.99 23.96
CA THR A 567 -40.78 7.98 23.02
C THR A 567 -39.22 8.00 23.01
N ASN A 568 -38.59 7.96 24.18
CA ASN A 568 -37.10 7.97 24.27
C ASN A 568 -36.49 6.65 23.75
N LYS A 569 -37.09 5.51 24.05
CA LYS A 569 -36.62 4.21 23.53
C LYS A 569 -36.72 4.16 22.01
N VAL A 570 -37.82 4.65 21.44
CA VAL A 570 -38.00 4.79 19.98
C VAL A 570 -36.92 5.70 19.37
N LYS A 571 -36.63 6.83 20.01
CA LYS A 571 -35.57 7.75 19.55
C LYS A 571 -34.20 7.06 19.49
N TYR A 572 -33.82 6.33 20.54
CA TYR A 572 -32.51 5.66 20.62
C TYR A 572 -32.45 4.45 19.70
N LEU A 573 -33.54 3.70 19.55
CA LEU A 573 -33.63 2.63 18.56
C LEU A 573 -33.43 3.16 17.14
N LYS A 574 -34.09 4.26 16.76
CA LYS A 574 -33.87 4.91 15.46
C LYS A 574 -32.43 5.31 15.23
N SER A 575 -31.79 5.88 16.26
CA SER A 575 -30.37 6.26 16.19
C SER A 575 -29.49 5.04 15.97
N PHE A 576 -29.71 3.96 16.69
CA PHE A 576 -28.95 2.70 16.53
C PHE A 576 -29.13 2.09 15.14
N LEU A 577 -30.37 1.98 14.67
CA LEU A 577 -30.66 1.38 13.35
C LEU A 577 -29.96 2.15 12.21
N GLN A 578 -29.87 3.48 12.35
CA GLN A 578 -29.14 4.31 11.39
C GLN A 578 -27.61 4.21 11.55
N ASP A 579 -27.12 4.23 12.78
CA ASP A 579 -25.69 4.17 13.07
C ASP A 579 -25.08 2.80 12.71
N SER A 580 -25.85 1.73 12.85
CA SER A 580 -25.47 0.36 12.48
C SER A 580 -25.66 0.04 11.00
N GLY A 581 -26.30 0.93 10.23
CA GLY A 581 -26.61 0.70 8.83
C GLY A 581 -27.82 -0.20 8.57
N VAL A 582 -28.48 -0.71 9.62
CA VAL A 582 -29.70 -1.56 9.49
C VAL A 582 -30.84 -0.83 8.83
N ALA A 583 -30.99 0.45 9.12
CA ALA A 583 -31.98 1.29 8.46
C ALA A 583 -31.37 2.63 8.04
N THR A 584 -31.98 3.25 7.04
CA THR A 584 -31.61 4.59 6.57
C THR A 584 -32.82 5.50 6.48
N LYS A 585 -32.58 6.81 6.43
CA LYS A 585 -33.64 7.81 6.41
C LYS A 585 -33.50 8.78 5.25
N LYS A 586 -34.49 8.93 4.42
CA LYS A 586 -34.50 9.98 3.39
C LYS A 586 -34.80 11.35 4.01
N ARG A 587 -34.31 12.40 3.35
CA ARG A 587 -34.35 13.79 3.87
C ARG A 587 -35.73 14.30 4.27
N ASN A 588 -36.81 13.78 3.65
CA ASN A 588 -38.19 14.23 3.86
C ASN A 588 -39.10 13.21 4.58
N GLU A 589 -38.56 12.06 4.99
CA GLU A 589 -39.31 11.02 5.69
C GLU A 589 -39.13 11.16 7.20
N LYS A 590 -40.18 10.87 7.96
CA LYS A 590 -40.11 10.90 9.44
C LYS A 590 -39.45 9.67 10.00
N GLU A 591 -39.69 8.49 9.39
CA GLU A 591 -39.24 7.19 9.90
C GLU A 591 -38.13 6.62 9.03
N PRO A 592 -37.17 5.89 9.61
CA PRO A 592 -36.18 5.17 8.86
C PRO A 592 -36.78 3.91 8.23
N PHE A 593 -36.32 3.56 7.03
CA PHE A 593 -36.69 2.33 6.33
C PHE A 593 -35.51 1.35 6.30
N LEU A 594 -35.83 0.05 6.24
CA LEU A 594 -34.85 -1.03 6.22
C LEU A 594 -33.92 -0.93 5.00
N THR A 595 -32.64 -1.14 5.19
CA THR A 595 -31.64 -1.24 4.12
C THR A 595 -31.47 -2.68 3.68
N ARG A 596 -30.80 -2.92 2.56
CA ARG A 596 -30.40 -4.27 2.15
C ARG A 596 -29.54 -4.96 3.22
N PHE A 597 -28.62 -4.21 3.85
CA PHE A 597 -27.87 -4.70 5.01
C PHE A 597 -28.82 -5.15 6.14
N GLY A 598 -29.86 -4.35 6.42
CA GLY A 598 -30.84 -4.68 7.44
C GLY A 598 -31.67 -5.92 7.12
N GLU A 599 -31.98 -6.18 5.84
CA GLU A 599 -32.62 -7.41 5.38
C GLU A 599 -31.74 -8.63 5.67
N ILE A 600 -30.45 -8.57 5.32
CA ILE A 600 -29.48 -9.63 5.58
C ILE A 600 -29.38 -9.91 7.09
N ILE A 601 -29.32 -8.87 7.93
CA ILE A 601 -29.30 -9.03 9.40
C ILE A 601 -30.59 -9.68 9.90
N ALA A 602 -31.76 -9.32 9.32
CA ALA A 602 -33.03 -9.95 9.65
C ALA A 602 -33.06 -11.43 9.26
N ASP A 603 -32.51 -11.80 8.11
CA ASP A 603 -32.44 -13.19 7.63
C ASP A 603 -31.49 -14.04 8.50
N ILE A 604 -30.32 -13.53 8.87
CA ILE A 604 -29.37 -14.19 9.77
C ILE A 604 -30.01 -14.36 11.15
N GLY A 605 -30.61 -13.29 11.68
CA GLY A 605 -31.19 -13.25 13.02
C GLY A 605 -30.26 -12.61 14.05
N ILE A 606 -30.83 -11.74 14.89
CA ILE A 606 -30.05 -11.02 15.92
C ILE A 606 -29.63 -11.87 17.13
N ASP A 607 -30.04 -13.11 17.22
CA ASP A 607 -29.53 -14.06 18.21
C ASP A 607 -28.14 -14.60 17.82
N GLU A 608 -27.76 -14.48 16.56
CA GLU A 608 -26.52 -15.01 16.02
C GLU A 608 -25.32 -14.05 16.17
N PRO A 609 -24.16 -14.49 16.64
CA PRO A 609 -22.94 -13.66 16.71
C PRO A 609 -22.51 -13.09 15.37
N LEU A 610 -22.78 -13.81 14.27
CA LEU A 610 -22.53 -13.38 12.91
C LEU A 610 -23.20 -12.04 12.60
N ALA A 611 -24.49 -11.89 12.93
CA ALA A 611 -25.23 -10.64 12.74
C ALA A 611 -24.57 -9.48 13.51
N TRP A 612 -24.16 -9.72 14.75
CA TRP A 612 -23.50 -8.70 15.56
C TRP A 612 -22.10 -8.37 15.11
N GLY A 613 -21.37 -9.33 14.54
CA GLY A 613 -20.09 -9.08 13.88
C GLY A 613 -20.24 -8.08 12.72
N LEU A 614 -21.22 -8.30 11.83
CA LEU A 614 -21.53 -7.39 10.74
C LEU A 614 -22.00 -6.00 11.24
N ILE A 615 -22.92 -5.99 12.22
CA ILE A 615 -23.39 -4.76 12.87
C ILE A 615 -22.20 -3.99 13.48
N ALA A 616 -21.31 -4.66 14.19
CA ALA A 616 -20.15 -4.03 14.82
C ALA A 616 -19.22 -3.36 13.79
N CYS A 617 -19.07 -3.95 12.60
CA CYS A 617 -18.29 -3.32 11.51
C CYS A 617 -18.84 -1.93 11.16
N ASN A 618 -20.13 -1.81 10.87
CA ASN A 618 -20.75 -0.54 10.55
C ASN A 618 -20.82 0.40 11.75
N TRP A 619 -21.25 -0.13 12.89
CA TRP A 619 -21.47 0.66 14.11
C TRP A 619 -20.19 1.27 14.65
N SER A 620 -19.04 0.67 14.39
CA SER A 620 -17.72 1.22 14.73
C SER A 620 -17.42 2.56 14.06
N TYR A 621 -18.12 2.91 12.99
CA TYR A 621 -18.02 4.21 12.33
C TYR A 621 -18.97 5.28 12.90
N SER A 622 -19.82 4.92 13.87
CA SER A 622 -20.65 5.89 14.59
C SER A 622 -19.84 6.71 15.62
N SER A 623 -20.38 7.84 16.07
CA SER A 623 -19.67 8.68 17.02
C SER A 623 -19.48 8.01 18.39
N GLN A 624 -20.50 7.38 18.95
CA GLN A 624 -20.45 6.79 20.28
C GLN A 624 -19.76 5.44 20.30
N PHE A 625 -20.19 4.47 19.48
CA PHE A 625 -19.57 3.15 19.48
C PHE A 625 -18.17 3.16 18.84
N GLY A 626 -17.94 4.04 17.87
CA GLY A 626 -16.60 4.27 17.31
C GLY A 626 -15.61 4.81 18.34
N TRP A 627 -16.08 5.67 19.28
CA TRP A 627 -15.25 6.08 20.41
C TRP A 627 -14.85 4.88 21.29
N TRP A 628 -15.81 3.98 21.59
CA TRP A 628 -15.56 2.74 22.35
C TRP A 628 -14.47 1.89 21.70
N VAL A 629 -14.62 1.62 20.42
CA VAL A 629 -13.68 0.77 19.65
C VAL A 629 -12.26 1.36 19.60
N ARG A 630 -12.13 2.69 19.56
CA ARG A 630 -10.84 3.37 19.44
C ARG A 630 -10.13 3.61 20.76
N ASN A 631 -10.85 3.72 21.88
CA ASN A 631 -10.26 4.16 23.15
C ASN A 631 -10.21 3.05 24.21
N ILE A 632 -10.99 1.97 24.08
CA ILE A 632 -10.98 0.88 25.05
C ILE A 632 -10.16 -0.28 24.50
N GLU A 633 -9.05 -0.55 25.15
CA GLU A 633 -8.11 -1.61 24.77
C GLU A 633 -8.63 -3.00 25.16
N PHE A 634 -8.15 -4.03 24.46
CA PHE A 634 -8.48 -5.42 24.77
C PHE A 634 -7.72 -5.91 26.01
N ASN A 635 -8.35 -6.83 26.74
CA ASN A 635 -7.83 -7.47 27.95
C ASN A 635 -7.55 -6.50 29.12
N ASN A 636 -7.99 -5.26 29.01
CA ASN A 636 -7.89 -4.27 30.08
C ASN A 636 -9.26 -4.03 30.71
N SER A 637 -9.25 -3.91 32.07
CA SER A 637 -10.46 -3.69 32.87
C SER A 637 -10.66 -2.19 33.08
N TYR A 638 -11.83 -1.68 32.69
CA TYR A 638 -12.18 -0.27 32.85
C TYR A 638 -13.37 -0.09 33.76
N SER A 639 -13.19 0.58 34.91
CA SER A 639 -14.32 0.95 35.78
C SER A 639 -15.18 2.03 35.09
N PRO A 640 -16.46 2.20 35.51
CA PRO A 640 -17.30 3.30 35.02
C PRO A 640 -16.63 4.68 35.18
N GLU A 641 -15.91 4.90 36.27
CA GLU A 641 -15.19 6.13 36.57
C GLU A 641 -14.00 6.32 35.61
N ALA A 642 -13.28 5.22 35.24
CA ALA A 642 -12.20 5.28 34.29
C ALA A 642 -12.72 5.64 32.89
N ILE A 643 -13.80 5.01 32.44
CA ILE A 643 -14.45 5.33 31.16
C ILE A 643 -14.91 6.79 31.12
N PHE A 644 -15.50 7.28 32.24
CA PHE A 644 -15.93 8.66 32.38
C PHE A 644 -14.76 9.65 32.26
N ALA A 645 -13.63 9.33 32.89
CA ALA A 645 -12.42 10.17 32.85
C ALA A 645 -11.73 10.21 31.47
N MET A 646 -11.92 9.16 30.65
CA MET A 646 -11.40 9.08 29.27
C MET A 646 -12.22 9.89 28.27
N LEU A 647 -13.45 10.26 28.61
CA LEU A 647 -14.28 11.11 27.76
C LEU A 647 -13.79 12.55 27.85
N ASP A 648 -13.81 13.26 26.71
CA ASP A 648 -13.38 14.66 26.59
C ASP A 648 -14.06 15.55 27.63
N ASP A 649 -13.31 16.30 28.40
CA ASP A 649 -13.75 17.19 29.48
C ASP A 649 -14.52 18.42 28.96
N THR A 650 -14.47 18.71 27.65
CA THR A 650 -15.34 19.71 27.02
C THR A 650 -16.80 19.24 26.90
N ILE A 651 -17.05 17.93 27.08
CA ILE A 651 -18.39 17.36 27.16
C ILE A 651 -18.94 17.51 28.56
N SER A 652 -20.19 17.96 28.70
CA SER A 652 -20.79 18.15 30.02
C SER A 652 -20.83 16.83 30.82
N GLU A 653 -20.66 16.94 32.15
CA GLU A 653 -20.63 15.80 33.06
C GLU A 653 -21.84 14.88 32.92
N THR A 654 -23.05 15.44 32.84
CA THR A 654 -24.29 14.69 32.61
C THR A 654 -24.25 13.89 31.32
N VAL A 655 -23.66 14.42 30.24
CA VAL A 655 -23.54 13.69 28.95
C VAL A 655 -22.51 12.57 29.07
N ARG A 656 -21.40 12.79 29.77
CA ARG A 656 -20.40 11.73 30.02
C ARG A 656 -21.00 10.60 30.84
N GLU A 657 -21.78 10.91 31.88
CA GLU A 657 -22.51 9.89 32.67
C GLU A 657 -23.52 9.10 31.81
N HIS A 658 -24.23 9.79 30.93
CA HIS A 658 -25.16 9.12 29.97
C HIS A 658 -24.43 8.16 29.07
N VAL A 659 -23.28 8.52 28.51
CA VAL A 659 -22.47 7.67 27.63
C VAL A 659 -21.98 6.42 28.35
N VAL A 660 -21.47 6.57 29.57
CA VAL A 660 -21.04 5.42 30.42
C VAL A 660 -22.23 4.50 30.72
N SER A 661 -23.37 5.09 31.10
CA SER A 661 -24.60 4.31 31.38
C SER A 661 -25.10 3.59 30.14
N ALA A 662 -25.03 4.22 28.96
CA ALA A 662 -25.43 3.61 27.69
C ALA A 662 -24.57 2.41 27.34
N PHE A 663 -23.23 2.48 27.46
CA PHE A 663 -22.34 1.32 27.23
C PHE A 663 -22.65 0.17 28.16
N LYS A 664 -22.80 0.47 29.45
CA LYS A 664 -23.21 -0.53 30.46
C LYS A 664 -24.47 -1.24 30.02
N ASN A 665 -25.53 -0.50 29.69
CA ASN A 665 -26.85 -1.08 29.35
C ASN A 665 -26.81 -1.87 28.05
N ILE A 666 -26.06 -1.41 27.03
CA ILE A 666 -25.85 -2.11 25.77
C ILE A 666 -25.23 -3.48 26.03
N PHE A 667 -24.13 -3.54 26.76
CA PHE A 667 -23.39 -4.80 26.97
C PHE A 667 -24.08 -5.75 27.95
N ILE A 668 -24.88 -5.25 28.87
CA ILE A 668 -25.73 -6.10 29.72
C ILE A 668 -26.82 -6.75 28.92
N SER A 669 -27.45 -6.00 28.01
CA SER A 669 -28.62 -6.42 27.27
C SER A 669 -28.28 -7.30 26.06
N ILE A 670 -27.24 -6.94 25.31
CA ILE A 670 -26.89 -7.58 24.03
C ILE A 670 -25.81 -8.64 24.23
N LYS A 671 -26.24 -9.83 24.66
CA LYS A 671 -25.34 -10.94 25.00
C LYS A 671 -24.42 -11.40 23.85
N PRO A 672 -24.88 -11.59 22.60
CA PRO A 672 -24.02 -11.99 21.50
C PRO A 672 -22.90 -10.99 21.25
N LEU A 673 -23.16 -9.71 21.30
CA LEU A 673 -22.16 -8.65 21.13
C LEU A 673 -21.15 -8.63 22.31
N ALA A 674 -21.66 -8.70 23.54
CA ALA A 674 -20.86 -8.56 24.73
C ALA A 674 -20.00 -9.78 25.01
N ASN A 675 -20.61 -10.97 25.05
CA ASN A 675 -19.97 -12.18 25.56
C ASN A 675 -19.35 -13.04 24.46
N GLU A 676 -20.02 -13.18 23.31
CA GLU A 676 -19.57 -14.10 22.25
C GLU A 676 -18.56 -13.44 21.35
N ILE A 677 -18.78 -12.17 20.96
CA ILE A 677 -17.79 -11.37 20.22
C ILE A 677 -16.76 -10.75 21.18
N GLY A 678 -17.12 -10.54 22.44
CA GLY A 678 -16.19 -10.04 23.45
C GLY A 678 -16.07 -8.53 23.54
N LEU A 679 -17.00 -7.76 22.94
CA LEU A 679 -16.85 -6.29 22.85
C LEU A 679 -17.16 -5.51 24.13
N GLY A 680 -17.63 -6.19 25.20
CA GLY A 680 -17.96 -5.50 26.46
C GLY A 680 -18.46 -6.42 27.56
N ILE A 681 -17.62 -7.31 28.07
CA ILE A 681 -18.01 -8.20 29.19
C ILE A 681 -18.02 -7.40 30.47
N CYS A 682 -19.17 -7.40 31.15
CA CYS A 682 -19.40 -6.69 32.38
C CYS A 682 -19.08 -7.55 33.61
N ASP A 683 -18.19 -7.07 34.47
CA ASP A 683 -17.89 -7.67 35.77
C ASP A 683 -18.70 -6.99 36.87
N TYR A 684 -19.30 -7.77 37.77
CA TYR A 684 -20.19 -7.32 38.83
C TYR A 684 -19.79 -7.82 40.21
N GLU A 685 -19.90 -6.96 41.17
CA GLU A 685 -19.91 -7.29 42.56
C GLU A 685 -21.36 -7.47 43.07
N GLU A 686 -21.67 -8.60 43.67
CA GLU A 686 -22.98 -8.81 44.32
C GLU A 686 -23.00 -8.11 45.67
N LYS A 687 -23.95 -7.18 45.87
CA LYS A 687 -24.21 -6.47 47.13
C LYS A 687 -25.61 -6.83 47.65
N SER A 688 -25.83 -6.64 48.95
CA SER A 688 -27.14 -6.87 49.58
C SER A 688 -28.28 -6.06 48.96
N THR A 689 -27.95 -4.95 48.30
CA THR A 689 -28.89 -4.04 47.61
C THR A 689 -28.95 -4.18 46.10
N GLY A 690 -28.27 -5.19 45.51
CA GLY A 690 -28.23 -5.43 44.05
C GLY A 690 -26.83 -5.61 43.51
N ARG A 691 -26.69 -5.64 42.20
CA ARG A 691 -25.41 -5.79 41.52
C ARG A 691 -24.77 -4.43 41.21
N LYS A 692 -23.52 -4.24 41.67
CA LYS A 692 -22.71 -3.09 41.31
C LYS A 692 -21.76 -3.47 40.14
N LEU A 693 -21.77 -2.72 39.06
CA LEU A 693 -20.79 -2.86 37.98
C LEU A 693 -19.41 -2.43 38.50
N ASN A 694 -18.43 -3.31 38.47
CA ASN A 694 -17.06 -3.02 38.79
C ASN A 694 -16.30 -2.55 37.56
N SER A 695 -16.44 -3.25 36.43
CA SER A 695 -15.72 -2.93 35.21
C SER A 695 -16.39 -3.50 33.96
N ILE A 696 -15.95 -2.98 32.82
CA ILE A 696 -16.24 -3.52 31.50
C ILE A 696 -14.90 -3.88 30.84
N ILE A 697 -14.82 -5.07 30.23
CA ILE A 697 -13.60 -5.60 29.63
C ILE A 697 -13.89 -5.98 28.19
N ARG A 698 -13.02 -5.64 27.24
CA ARG A 698 -13.04 -6.18 25.88
C ARG A 698 -12.11 -7.39 25.79
N PHE A 699 -12.59 -8.47 25.20
CA PHE A 699 -11.77 -9.63 24.86
C PHE A 699 -11.73 -9.84 23.35
N PRO A 700 -10.62 -10.37 22.82
CA PRO A 700 -10.55 -10.74 21.41
C PRO A 700 -11.66 -11.73 21.03
N TRP A 701 -12.24 -11.56 19.85
CA TRP A 701 -13.20 -12.54 19.32
C TRP A 701 -12.48 -13.85 18.98
N ALA A 702 -12.77 -14.91 19.73
CA ALA A 702 -12.01 -16.15 19.66
C ALA A 702 -12.15 -16.87 18.31
N ASN A 703 -13.35 -16.87 17.74
CA ASN A 703 -13.68 -17.57 16.49
C ASN A 703 -14.51 -16.66 15.57
N PRO A 704 -13.90 -15.65 14.97
CA PRO A 704 -14.62 -14.75 14.09
C PRO A 704 -15.02 -15.44 12.78
N ASP A 705 -16.24 -15.16 12.30
CA ASP A 705 -16.67 -15.60 10.98
C ASP A 705 -15.84 -14.86 9.90
N GLU A 706 -15.23 -15.62 8.99
CA GLU A 706 -14.35 -15.08 7.97
C GLU A 706 -15.06 -14.08 7.03
N ARG A 707 -16.37 -14.24 6.80
CA ARG A 707 -17.19 -13.32 5.98
C ARG A 707 -17.30 -11.95 6.64
N VAL A 708 -17.40 -11.88 7.96
CA VAL A 708 -17.38 -10.63 8.72
C VAL A 708 -16.04 -9.91 8.53
N ILE A 709 -14.94 -10.66 8.58
CA ILE A 709 -13.62 -10.07 8.39
C ILE A 709 -13.45 -9.58 6.95
N LEU A 710 -13.90 -10.34 5.96
CA LEU A 710 -13.88 -9.92 4.56
C LEU A 710 -14.69 -8.63 4.36
N TYR A 711 -15.92 -8.59 4.86
CA TYR A 711 -16.75 -7.38 4.84
C TYR A 711 -16.06 -6.18 5.50
N SER A 712 -15.49 -6.39 6.70
CA SER A 712 -14.76 -5.36 7.43
C SER A 712 -13.56 -4.82 6.64
N LEU A 713 -12.85 -5.66 5.89
CA LEU A 713 -11.72 -5.25 5.04
C LEU A 713 -12.18 -4.37 3.86
N TYR A 714 -13.28 -4.71 3.21
CA TYR A 714 -13.86 -3.89 2.15
C TYR A 714 -14.35 -2.54 2.68
N LEU A 715 -15.04 -2.55 3.84
CA LEU A 715 -15.48 -1.32 4.51
C LEU A 715 -14.28 -0.45 4.95
N PHE A 716 -13.22 -1.07 5.46
CA PHE A 716 -11.95 -0.42 5.77
C PHE A 716 -11.35 0.24 4.52
N SER A 717 -11.32 -0.47 3.41
CA SER A 717 -10.84 0.03 2.12
C SER A 717 -11.61 1.27 1.66
N GLU A 718 -12.94 1.22 1.69
CA GLU A 718 -13.80 2.35 1.31
C GLU A 718 -13.54 3.60 2.16
N LYS A 719 -13.45 3.43 3.47
CA LYS A 719 -13.17 4.54 4.39
C LYS A 719 -11.76 5.10 4.20
N CYS A 720 -10.82 4.27 3.74
CA CYS A 720 -9.47 4.68 3.37
C CYS A 720 -9.34 5.20 1.92
N GLY A 721 -10.43 5.57 1.26
CA GLY A 721 -10.44 6.13 -0.09
C GLY A 721 -10.33 5.07 -1.19
N ASN A 722 -10.93 3.91 -1.00
CA ASN A 722 -10.96 2.74 -1.90
C ASN A 722 -9.56 2.16 -2.16
N TYR A 723 -8.69 2.21 -1.16
CA TYR A 723 -7.37 1.62 -1.26
C TYR A 723 -7.45 0.11 -0.96
N LYS A 724 -7.05 -0.72 -1.93
CA LYS A 724 -7.29 -2.17 -1.92
C LYS A 724 -6.08 -3.04 -1.56
N GLN A 725 -4.94 -2.43 -1.31
CA GLN A 725 -3.73 -3.16 -0.90
C GLN A 725 -3.26 -2.71 0.47
N PHE A 726 -3.15 -3.64 1.41
CA PHE A 726 -2.64 -3.37 2.75
C PHE A 726 -1.58 -4.39 3.13
N THR A 727 -0.83 -4.07 4.17
CA THR A 727 0.03 -5.06 4.83
C THR A 727 -0.69 -5.61 6.06
N LEU A 728 -0.37 -6.83 6.43
CA LEU A 728 -0.87 -7.41 7.69
C LEU A 728 -0.47 -6.53 8.89
N THR A 729 0.77 -6.05 8.92
CA THR A 729 1.23 -5.10 9.95
C THR A 729 0.32 -3.88 10.04
N ARG A 730 -0.17 -3.37 8.90
CA ARG A 730 -1.11 -2.23 8.89
C ARG A 730 -2.43 -2.55 9.56
N LEU A 731 -2.95 -3.76 9.39
CA LEU A 731 -4.21 -4.17 10.01
C LEU A 731 -4.05 -4.47 11.51
N LEU A 732 -2.88 -4.93 11.92
CA LEU A 732 -2.58 -5.31 13.32
C LEU A 732 -2.18 -4.11 14.19
N ASP A 733 -1.54 -3.11 13.62
CA ASP A 733 -1.09 -1.93 14.36
C ASP A 733 -2.22 -0.91 14.51
N THR A 734 -2.87 -0.95 15.67
CA THR A 734 -3.98 -0.03 16.01
C THR A 734 -3.52 1.38 16.37
N SER A 735 -2.21 1.61 16.57
CA SER A 735 -1.64 2.95 16.82
C SER A 735 -1.59 3.80 15.56
N ILE A 736 -1.69 3.18 14.38
CA ILE A 736 -1.68 3.88 13.10
C ILE A 736 -3.05 4.53 12.89
N GLU A 737 -3.11 5.86 12.97
CA GLU A 737 -4.33 6.61 12.61
C GLU A 737 -4.79 6.30 11.19
N SER A 738 -6.07 6.05 11.04
CA SER A 738 -6.71 5.69 9.78
C SER A 738 -8.14 6.20 9.71
N ASP A 739 -8.57 6.60 8.52
CA ASP A 739 -9.98 6.90 8.27
C ASP A 739 -10.85 5.63 8.37
N GLY A 740 -10.26 4.46 8.10
CA GLY A 740 -10.86 3.14 8.32
C GLY A 740 -10.49 2.58 9.69
N ILE A 741 -11.34 1.71 10.21
CA ILE A 741 -11.13 0.95 11.44
C ILE A 741 -10.80 -0.49 11.03
N SER A 742 -9.62 -0.98 11.42
CA SER A 742 -9.20 -2.34 11.04
C SER A 742 -9.99 -3.42 11.76
N PRO A 743 -10.11 -4.63 11.18
CA PRO A 743 -10.71 -5.77 11.90
C PRO A 743 -10.06 -6.06 13.25
N THR A 744 -8.75 -5.85 13.37
CA THR A 744 -8.02 -5.98 14.64
C THR A 744 -8.53 -4.99 15.68
N GLN A 745 -8.74 -3.75 15.29
CA GLN A 745 -9.23 -2.70 16.19
C GLN A 745 -10.67 -2.97 16.64
N ILE A 746 -11.50 -3.57 15.77
CA ILE A 746 -12.88 -3.95 16.11
C ILE A 746 -12.90 -5.21 16.97
N PHE A 747 -12.15 -6.26 16.61
CA PHE A 747 -12.32 -7.60 17.15
C PHE A 747 -11.11 -8.15 17.94
N GLY A 748 -10.03 -7.40 18.09
CA GLY A 748 -8.85 -7.79 18.87
C GLY A 748 -8.01 -8.92 18.27
N LEU A 749 -8.02 -9.09 16.96
CA LEU A 749 -7.36 -10.20 16.29
C LEU A 749 -5.83 -10.07 16.34
N ASN A 750 -5.17 -11.12 16.82
CA ASN A 750 -3.71 -11.20 16.78
C ASN A 750 -3.21 -11.68 15.40
N ARG A 751 -1.90 -11.67 15.20
CA ARG A 751 -1.26 -12.05 13.93
C ARG A 751 -1.66 -13.45 13.48
N ASP A 752 -1.55 -14.45 14.35
CA ASP A 752 -1.79 -15.85 13.98
C ASP A 752 -3.24 -16.09 13.56
N THR A 753 -4.18 -15.49 14.29
CA THR A 753 -5.61 -15.56 13.97
C THR A 753 -5.91 -14.85 12.66
N MET A 754 -5.35 -13.66 12.44
CA MET A 754 -5.57 -12.90 11.23
C MET A 754 -4.96 -13.62 10.01
N GLU A 755 -3.74 -14.15 10.10
CA GLU A 755 -3.13 -14.93 9.02
C GLU A 755 -3.95 -16.18 8.68
N LYS A 756 -4.45 -16.88 9.68
CA LYS A 756 -5.31 -18.06 9.47
C LYS A 756 -6.60 -17.69 8.71
N ILE A 757 -7.27 -16.62 9.12
CA ILE A 757 -8.50 -16.14 8.47
C ILE A 757 -8.21 -15.69 7.04
N LEU A 758 -7.18 -14.90 6.83
CA LEU A 758 -6.83 -14.36 5.50
C LEU A 758 -6.41 -15.47 4.52
N ASN A 759 -5.74 -16.51 5.00
CA ASN A 759 -5.46 -17.71 4.20
C ASN A 759 -6.75 -18.47 3.85
N GLY A 760 -7.67 -18.62 4.81
CA GLY A 760 -9.00 -19.20 4.57
C GLY A 760 -9.79 -18.40 3.53
N LEU A 761 -9.82 -17.09 3.69
CA LEU A 761 -10.48 -16.19 2.75
C LEU A 761 -9.88 -16.25 1.34
N THR A 762 -8.56 -16.33 1.23
CA THR A 762 -7.88 -16.48 -0.07
C THR A 762 -8.26 -17.79 -0.76
N PHE A 763 -8.48 -18.84 0.01
CA PHE A 763 -8.90 -20.13 -0.52
C PHE A 763 -10.39 -20.15 -0.88
N ASN A 764 -11.26 -19.63 0.00
CA ASN A 764 -12.71 -19.72 -0.14
C ASN A 764 -13.28 -18.65 -1.09
N TYR A 765 -12.63 -17.48 -1.18
CA TYR A 765 -13.09 -16.33 -1.97
C TYR A 765 -11.94 -15.76 -2.84
N PRO A 766 -11.34 -16.57 -3.73
CA PRO A 766 -10.15 -16.19 -4.50
C PRO A 766 -10.39 -15.00 -5.45
N ASP A 767 -11.63 -14.77 -5.86
CA ASP A 767 -12.01 -13.63 -6.71
C ASP A 767 -12.17 -12.31 -5.93
N LEU A 768 -12.29 -12.38 -4.61
CA LEU A 768 -12.52 -11.21 -3.76
C LEU A 768 -11.25 -10.77 -3.03
N ILE A 769 -10.41 -11.70 -2.58
CA ILE A 769 -9.25 -11.38 -1.77
C ILE A 769 -8.08 -12.30 -2.06
N GLU A 770 -6.89 -11.75 -1.92
CA GLU A 770 -5.64 -12.50 -1.93
C GLU A 770 -4.74 -12.01 -0.81
N ALA A 771 -4.32 -12.92 0.05
CA ALA A 771 -3.36 -12.67 1.11
C ALA A 771 -2.14 -13.55 0.92
N ARG A 772 -0.95 -12.99 1.01
CA ARG A 772 0.34 -13.69 0.85
C ARG A 772 1.29 -13.31 1.96
N PHE A 773 1.70 -14.31 2.73
CA PHE A 773 2.58 -14.19 3.88
C PHE A 773 3.94 -14.90 3.69
N THR A 774 4.23 -15.31 2.44
CA THR A 774 5.50 -15.96 2.09
C THR A 774 6.58 -14.94 1.74
N LEU A 775 7.84 -15.26 2.02
CA LEU A 775 9.03 -14.46 1.66
C LEU A 775 9.08 -13.06 2.30
N GLY A 776 8.46 -12.88 3.46
CA GLY A 776 8.40 -11.58 4.13
C GLY A 776 7.48 -10.57 3.43
N LEU A 777 6.60 -11.04 2.56
CA LEU A 777 5.50 -10.27 1.99
C LEU A 777 4.29 -10.42 2.92
N ASP A 778 3.91 -9.34 3.58
CA ASP A 778 2.70 -9.24 4.41
C ASP A 778 1.58 -8.56 3.60
N ASN A 779 1.35 -8.97 2.36
CA ASN A 779 0.44 -8.26 1.46
C ASN A 779 -0.94 -8.88 1.41
N ILE A 780 -1.95 -8.03 1.51
CA ILE A 780 -3.37 -8.35 1.36
C ILE A 780 -3.91 -7.47 0.24
N THR A 781 -4.53 -8.08 -0.75
CA THR A 781 -5.12 -7.39 -1.90
C THR A 781 -6.60 -7.74 -2.01
N LEU A 782 -7.46 -6.73 -2.01
CA LEU A 782 -8.87 -6.89 -2.36
C LEU A 782 -8.99 -6.80 -3.89
N LYS A 783 -9.48 -7.86 -4.51
CA LYS A 783 -9.46 -8.02 -5.98
C LYS A 783 -10.66 -7.37 -6.67
N SER A 784 -11.80 -7.25 -5.99
CA SER A 784 -13.01 -6.72 -6.59
C SER A 784 -13.10 -5.19 -6.45
N ASP A 785 -13.65 -4.54 -7.49
CA ASP A 785 -13.98 -3.10 -7.46
C ASP A 785 -15.34 -2.80 -6.83
N LYS A 786 -16.03 -3.84 -6.36
CA LYS A 786 -17.32 -3.75 -5.70
C LYS A 786 -17.21 -2.99 -4.37
N SER A 787 -18.30 -2.36 -4.00
CA SER A 787 -18.47 -1.75 -2.68
C SER A 787 -18.61 -2.83 -1.60
N ALA A 788 -18.39 -2.44 -0.33
CA ALA A 788 -18.62 -3.34 0.80
C ALA A 788 -20.06 -3.89 0.82
N GLU A 789 -21.05 -3.07 0.43
CA GLU A 789 -22.44 -3.50 0.33
C GLU A 789 -22.65 -4.54 -0.79
N GLU A 790 -22.02 -4.36 -1.95
CA GLU A 790 -22.08 -5.35 -3.05
C GLU A 790 -21.39 -6.66 -2.68
N ILE A 791 -20.27 -6.59 -1.96
CA ILE A 791 -19.59 -7.78 -1.43
C ILE A 791 -20.48 -8.50 -0.42
N LEU A 792 -21.11 -7.76 0.48
CA LEU A 792 -22.05 -8.35 1.44
C LEU A 792 -23.17 -9.14 0.74
N ASN A 793 -23.72 -8.59 -0.35
CA ASN A 793 -24.75 -9.26 -1.15
C ASN A 793 -24.27 -10.55 -1.83
N GLU A 794 -22.97 -10.70 -2.05
CA GLU A 794 -22.39 -11.95 -2.59
C GLU A 794 -22.11 -12.99 -1.48
N LEU A 795 -21.90 -12.54 -0.26
CA LEU A 795 -21.62 -13.40 0.87
C LEU A 795 -22.88 -13.97 1.53
N PHE A 796 -24.03 -13.29 1.35
CA PHE A 796 -25.33 -13.58 1.94
C PHE A 796 -26.48 -13.38 0.94
#